data_660b81240f9d8e5039c25be0428d657e
#
_entry.id   660b81240f9d8e5039c25be0428d657e
#
_cell.length_a   1.000
_cell.length_b   1.000
_cell.length_c   1.000
_cell.angle_alpha   90.00
_cell.angle_beta   90.00
_cell.angle_gamma   90.00
#
_symmetry.space_group_name_H-M   'P 1'
#
loop_
_entity.id
_entity.type
_entity.pdbx_description
1 polymer ?
#
loop_
_entity_poly.entity_id
_entity_poly.type
_entity_poly.pdbx_seq_one_letter_code
_entity_poly.pdbx_strand_id
1 'polypeptide(L)'
;MKITKQTAYRHTVAQRAMRMEEIVAWVKDERTRDKLALFREKLRRAYPDKRYPFTRKLPLLLFAGTFRKGELKEYNGWILLEINRLKSIEEALSLKQKIVEYPQTLFAMIGSSGRSVKFVVAYTYPDGSLPRSRTDAEVFHAHAYRHALKTYEPRLSYPIELKRPVLEMGCRLSYDADVYYNPDALSIHLEQPVAMPDESAYQERFEKRVPVPVESAGQTLYDQYRYVAIQYEFALQRALEEHGSLSIKVDFKPLLVTLGRLCFAAGVEEEDCVKWTMLYLGNLISEVEIRETSRQSYRLASDSDFGSTSLYKPEQLQSLKMEEFMNRRYDFRYNLMSGGPEYREKNTFCFDYRPVTDRVLNSIALNAQKEGLQLWDRDVRRFVFSDRIPDYAPIEDYLTRLPVWDGKDRIRPLAARIPCDNVRWEQLFYTWFLSMVAHWQGRDKQHGNSLSPLLVGGQGCGKSTFCFILLPPDLNKYYTDSIDFSKKRDAELYLTRFGLINIDEFDQVSARHQGFLKHLLQKPVVNVRKPHATQVESVKRYASFIATSNHTDLLGDPSGSRRFICIEVKGMIDNAQPIDYLQLYAQAVAALNNNERYWLTHEEEVSQMQANEAFQQRPLFEDLFFQYYRPASHKEEGLKISAGEIYLSLQKKSGVKLPMSNVSVFGRFLKKIGLKTQLASRGRLYLVVEK
;
A
#
# COMPACT_ATOMS: atom_id res chain seq x y z
N MET A 1 -20.02 -4.61 15.24
CA MET A 1 -18.78 -3.84 14.97
C MET A 1 -17.95 -3.66 16.24
N LYS A 2 -16.65 -3.50 16.12
CA LYS A 2 -15.72 -3.39 17.25
C LYS A 2 -15.02 -2.05 17.26
N ILE A 3 -14.76 -1.52 18.46
CA ILE A 3 -13.95 -0.34 18.69
C ILE A 3 -12.74 -0.68 19.55
N THR A 4 -11.80 0.24 19.69
CA THR A 4 -10.62 0.02 20.54
C THR A 4 -10.78 0.71 21.89
N LYS A 5 -10.65 -0.07 22.95
CA LYS A 5 -10.37 0.41 24.30
C LYS A 5 -8.87 0.54 24.50
N GLN A 6 -8.44 1.72 24.88
CA GLN A 6 -7.04 1.99 25.22
C GLN A 6 -6.92 2.35 26.70
N THR A 7 -6.03 1.66 27.40
CA THR A 7 -5.73 1.91 28.82
C THR A 7 -4.25 2.21 28.97
N ALA A 8 -3.91 3.33 29.60
CA ALA A 8 -2.53 3.69 29.88
C ALA A 8 -2.14 3.15 31.26
N TYR A 9 -1.10 2.34 31.31
CA TYR A 9 -0.38 1.96 32.52
C TYR A 9 0.97 2.68 32.52
N ARG A 10 1.59 2.84 33.69
CA ARG A 10 2.80 3.68 33.94
C ARG A 10 3.78 3.87 32.76
N HIS A 11 4.04 2.82 31.95
CA HIS A 11 4.95 2.86 30.80
C HIS A 11 4.44 2.09 29.58
N THR A 12 3.20 1.57 29.63
CA THR A 12 2.64 0.78 28.53
C THR A 12 1.21 1.22 28.19
N VAL A 13 0.88 1.18 26.91
CA VAL A 13 -0.48 1.41 26.41
C VAL A 13 -1.05 0.07 25.97
N ALA A 14 -2.06 -0.41 26.71
CA ALA A 14 -2.78 -1.61 26.32
C ALA A 14 -3.99 -1.26 25.45
N GLN A 15 -4.08 -1.87 24.28
CA GLN A 15 -5.19 -1.71 23.34
C GLN A 15 -5.93 -3.04 23.22
N ARG A 16 -7.26 -3.01 23.35
CA ARG A 16 -8.14 -4.16 23.19
C ARG A 16 -9.36 -3.80 22.35
N ALA A 17 -9.63 -4.59 21.33
CA ALA A 17 -10.88 -4.49 20.58
C ALA A 17 -12.07 -4.98 21.42
N MET A 18 -13.15 -4.22 21.45
CA MET A 18 -14.37 -4.52 22.18
C MET A 18 -15.60 -4.30 21.27
N ARG A 19 -16.64 -5.06 21.48
CA ARG A 19 -17.93 -4.83 20.78
C ARG A 19 -18.65 -3.64 21.38
N MET A 20 -19.49 -2.98 20.57
CA MET A 20 -20.25 -1.82 21.07
C MET A 20 -21.19 -2.17 22.21
N GLU A 21 -21.81 -3.34 22.18
CA GLU A 21 -22.68 -3.83 23.23
C GLU A 21 -21.93 -3.96 24.57
N GLU A 22 -20.68 -4.42 24.55
CA GLU A 22 -19.83 -4.49 25.73
C GLU A 22 -19.50 -3.10 26.27
N ILE A 23 -19.28 -2.13 25.38
CA ILE A 23 -19.03 -0.72 25.76
C ILE A 23 -20.29 -0.09 26.37
N VAL A 24 -21.44 -0.29 25.77
CA VAL A 24 -22.73 0.19 26.30
C VAL A 24 -23.00 -0.37 27.70
N ALA A 25 -22.83 -1.70 27.89
CA ALA A 25 -22.95 -2.33 29.20
C ALA A 25 -21.99 -1.72 30.21
N TRP A 26 -20.76 -1.43 29.79
CA TRP A 26 -19.75 -0.86 30.65
C TRP A 26 -20.01 0.61 31.03
N VAL A 27 -20.58 1.41 30.10
CA VAL A 27 -21.00 2.78 30.37
C VAL A 27 -22.18 2.84 31.34
N LYS A 28 -23.06 1.82 31.34
CA LYS A 28 -24.20 1.68 32.26
C LYS A 28 -23.84 1.07 33.62
N ASP A 29 -22.66 0.48 33.77
CA ASP A 29 -22.25 -0.24 34.99
C ASP A 29 -22.11 0.74 36.17
N GLU A 30 -22.80 0.44 37.26
CA GLU A 30 -22.77 1.21 38.51
C GLU A 30 -21.38 1.32 39.12
N ARG A 31 -20.51 0.32 38.94
CA ARG A 31 -19.10 0.39 39.35
C ARG A 31 -18.34 1.50 38.61
N THR A 32 -18.72 1.77 37.37
CA THR A 32 -18.21 2.91 36.60
C THR A 32 -18.74 4.21 37.16
N ARG A 33 -20.01 4.27 37.59
CA ARG A 33 -20.65 5.42 38.26
C ARG A 33 -19.86 5.83 39.51
N ASP A 34 -19.59 4.89 40.39
CA ASP A 34 -18.94 5.19 41.69
C ASP A 34 -17.51 5.69 41.51
N LYS A 35 -16.75 5.10 40.57
CA LYS A 35 -15.43 5.61 40.21
C LYS A 35 -15.48 7.03 39.64
N LEU A 36 -16.48 7.32 38.83
CA LEU A 36 -16.66 8.63 38.21
C LEU A 36 -17.21 9.68 39.18
N ALA A 37 -18.06 9.31 40.16
CA ALA A 37 -18.54 10.20 41.19
C ALA A 37 -17.36 10.74 42.02
N LEU A 38 -16.46 9.87 42.44
CA LEU A 38 -15.23 10.25 43.14
C LEU A 38 -14.31 11.13 42.27
N PHE A 39 -14.26 10.85 41.00
CA PHE A 39 -13.51 11.63 40.01
C PHE A 39 -14.11 13.02 39.77
N ARG A 40 -15.44 13.10 39.62
CA ARG A 40 -16.17 14.37 39.47
C ARG A 40 -16.04 15.27 40.71
N GLU A 41 -16.03 14.67 41.88
CA GLU A 41 -15.79 15.42 43.12
C GLU A 41 -14.36 15.98 43.20
N LYS A 42 -13.36 15.19 42.81
CA LYS A 42 -11.98 15.66 42.70
C LYS A 42 -11.83 16.77 41.64
N LEU A 43 -12.55 16.70 40.52
CA LEU A 43 -12.57 17.75 39.50
C LEU A 43 -13.21 19.07 40.02
N ARG A 44 -14.23 18.99 40.90
CA ARG A 44 -14.84 20.19 41.51
C ARG A 44 -13.86 20.92 42.40
N ARG A 45 -12.99 20.19 43.11
CA ARG A 45 -12.01 20.75 44.04
C ARG A 45 -10.70 21.19 43.39
N ALA A 46 -10.43 20.71 42.14
CA ALA A 46 -9.21 21.09 41.42
C ALA A 46 -9.40 22.41 40.68
N TYR A 47 -8.35 23.25 40.72
CA TYR A 47 -8.31 24.45 39.87
C TYR A 47 -8.43 24.06 38.38
N PRO A 48 -9.00 24.95 37.55
CA PRO A 48 -9.23 24.69 36.13
C PRO A 48 -8.03 24.10 35.39
N ASP A 49 -6.83 24.52 35.75
CA ASP A 49 -5.58 24.19 35.11
C ASP A 49 -5.08 22.73 35.43
N LYS A 50 -5.54 22.18 36.57
CA LYS A 50 -5.13 20.86 37.05
C LYS A 50 -6.06 19.70 36.60
N ARG A 51 -7.06 19.95 35.77
CA ARG A 51 -8.06 18.95 35.36
C ARG A 51 -7.51 17.83 34.48
N TYR A 52 -6.50 18.10 33.66
CA TYR A 52 -5.98 17.20 32.67
C TYR A 52 -5.32 15.91 33.21
N PRO A 53 -4.49 15.92 34.27
CA PRO A 53 -3.84 14.70 34.77
C PRO A 53 -4.83 13.62 35.26
N PHE A 54 -5.96 14.03 35.84
CA PHE A 54 -6.95 13.10 36.36
C PHE A 54 -7.73 12.35 35.28
N THR A 55 -7.97 12.98 34.12
CA THR A 55 -8.69 12.35 33.00
C THR A 55 -7.88 11.26 32.34
N ARG A 56 -6.54 11.33 32.36
CA ARG A 56 -5.65 10.30 31.80
C ARG A 56 -5.81 8.92 32.43
N LYS A 57 -6.30 8.84 33.66
CA LYS A 57 -6.54 7.57 34.36
C LYS A 57 -7.76 6.80 33.84
N LEU A 58 -8.66 7.47 33.13
CA LEU A 58 -9.82 6.82 32.53
C LEU A 58 -9.46 6.17 31.20
N PRO A 59 -9.98 4.99 30.91
CA PRO A 59 -9.81 4.37 29.59
C PRO A 59 -10.29 5.29 28.46
N LEU A 60 -9.57 5.23 27.34
CA LEU A 60 -9.92 5.97 26.12
C LEU A 60 -10.65 5.02 25.17
N LEU A 61 -11.74 5.48 24.60
CA LEU A 61 -12.54 4.77 23.60
C LEU A 61 -12.26 5.38 22.23
N LEU A 62 -11.70 4.60 21.32
CA LEU A 62 -11.35 5.00 19.94
C LEU A 62 -12.42 4.43 19.01
N PHE A 63 -13.26 5.28 18.46
CA PHE A 63 -14.42 4.87 17.65
C PHE A 63 -14.08 4.68 16.17
N ALA A 64 -13.05 5.34 15.66
CA ALA A 64 -12.71 5.28 14.25
C ALA A 64 -12.37 3.87 13.75
N GLY A 65 -11.92 2.98 14.64
CA GLY A 65 -11.58 1.63 14.23
C GLY A 65 -10.96 0.76 15.32
N THR A 66 -10.45 -0.40 14.90
CA THR A 66 -9.70 -1.31 15.76
C THR A 66 -8.20 -1.10 15.59
N PHE A 67 -7.49 -0.92 16.73
CA PHE A 67 -6.05 -0.68 16.75
C PHE A 67 -5.35 -1.78 17.54
N ARG A 68 -4.15 -2.15 17.11
CA ARG A 68 -3.25 -3.08 17.82
C ARG A 68 -1.83 -2.55 17.73
N LYS A 69 -1.21 -2.27 18.88
CA LYS A 69 0.14 -1.67 18.98
C LYS A 69 0.29 -0.36 18.18
N GLY A 70 -0.76 0.48 18.14
CA GLY A 70 -0.75 1.74 17.39
C GLY A 70 -1.12 1.62 15.91
N GLU A 71 -1.18 0.41 15.35
CA GLU A 71 -1.58 0.19 13.96
C GLU A 71 -3.09 0.03 13.83
N LEU A 72 -3.68 0.69 12.84
CA LEU A 72 -5.07 0.49 12.44
C LEU A 72 -5.23 -0.89 11.80
N LYS A 73 -6.15 -1.69 12.30
CA LYS A 73 -6.49 -3.02 11.75
C LYS A 73 -7.78 -2.99 10.93
N GLU A 74 -8.74 -2.21 11.36
CA GLU A 74 -10.03 -2.06 10.68
C GLU A 74 -10.56 -0.65 10.92
N TYR A 75 -11.02 0.01 9.87
CA TYR A 75 -11.63 1.34 9.95
C TYR A 75 -13.15 1.22 9.92
N ASN A 76 -13.83 1.90 10.84
CA ASN A 76 -15.28 1.80 11.00
C ASN A 76 -16.07 2.89 10.24
N GLY A 77 -15.42 3.97 9.81
CA GLY A 77 -16.13 5.14 9.29
C GLY A 77 -16.86 5.96 10.37
N TRP A 78 -16.58 5.72 11.64
CA TRP A 78 -17.28 6.36 12.76
C TRP A 78 -16.58 7.61 13.24
N ILE A 79 -17.32 8.72 13.23
CA ILE A 79 -16.85 10.05 13.55
C ILE A 79 -17.34 10.45 14.93
N LEU A 80 -16.40 10.67 15.85
CA LEU A 80 -16.68 11.15 17.21
C LEU A 80 -16.77 12.67 17.21
N LEU A 81 -17.87 13.20 17.74
CA LEU A 81 -18.12 14.63 17.95
C LEU A 81 -18.31 14.89 19.45
N GLU A 82 -17.84 16.04 19.89
CA GLU A 82 -17.87 16.41 21.31
C GLU A 82 -18.36 17.83 21.48
N ILE A 83 -19.35 18.00 22.38
CA ILE A 83 -19.80 19.32 22.86
C ILE A 83 -19.44 19.39 24.34
N ASN A 84 -18.54 20.31 24.67
CA ASN A 84 -17.96 20.46 25.99
C ASN A 84 -18.41 21.78 26.65
N ARG A 85 -18.10 21.93 27.95
CA ARG A 85 -18.31 23.15 28.73
C ARG A 85 -19.79 23.62 28.86
N LEU A 86 -20.70 22.68 28.91
CA LEU A 86 -22.10 22.90 29.19
C LEU A 86 -22.26 23.43 30.64
N LYS A 87 -23.29 24.21 30.90
CA LYS A 87 -23.52 24.89 32.19
C LYS A 87 -23.87 23.86 33.27
N SER A 88 -24.68 22.85 32.96
CA SER A 88 -25.16 21.86 33.91
C SER A 88 -25.30 20.49 33.28
N ILE A 89 -25.62 19.49 34.12
CA ILE A 89 -25.90 18.12 33.65
C ILE A 89 -27.27 18.04 32.97
N GLU A 90 -28.23 18.88 33.41
CA GLU A 90 -29.55 18.93 32.80
C GLU A 90 -29.48 19.46 31.36
N GLU A 91 -28.65 20.49 31.12
CA GLU A 91 -28.37 20.99 29.78
C GLU A 91 -27.74 19.92 28.91
N ALA A 92 -26.80 19.12 29.47
CA ALA A 92 -26.16 18.02 28.73
C ALA A 92 -27.17 16.90 28.41
N LEU A 93 -28.09 16.58 29.31
CA LEU A 93 -29.15 15.59 29.08
C LEU A 93 -30.13 16.08 28.01
N SER A 94 -30.60 17.32 28.08
CA SER A 94 -31.47 17.92 27.07
C SER A 94 -30.81 17.95 25.69
N LEU A 95 -29.52 18.32 25.63
CA LEU A 95 -28.78 18.30 24.37
C LEU A 95 -28.61 16.88 23.82
N LYS A 96 -28.32 15.89 24.69
CA LYS A 96 -28.24 14.49 24.26
C LYS A 96 -29.56 14.01 23.67
N GLN A 97 -30.71 14.36 24.26
CA GLN A 97 -32.04 14.03 23.72
C GLN A 97 -32.23 14.58 22.30
N LYS A 98 -31.86 15.85 22.06
CA LYS A 98 -31.90 16.43 20.70
C LYS A 98 -30.99 15.69 19.70
N ILE A 99 -29.81 15.26 20.14
CA ILE A 99 -28.86 14.52 19.29
C ILE A 99 -29.38 13.15 18.88
N VAL A 100 -30.08 12.44 19.78
CA VAL A 100 -30.60 11.11 19.48
C VAL A 100 -31.86 11.12 18.60
N GLU A 101 -32.50 12.25 18.39
CA GLU A 101 -33.60 12.44 17.43
C GLU A 101 -33.10 12.30 15.97
N TYR A 102 -31.81 12.48 15.70
CA TYR A 102 -31.27 12.33 14.36
C TYR A 102 -31.02 10.86 14.04
N PRO A 103 -31.62 10.33 12.96
CA PRO A 103 -31.51 8.90 12.60
C PRO A 103 -30.09 8.47 12.24
N GLN A 104 -29.17 9.41 12.01
CA GLN A 104 -27.75 9.16 11.75
C GLN A 104 -26.93 9.00 13.04
N THR A 105 -27.52 9.26 14.22
CA THR A 105 -26.80 9.12 15.49
C THR A 105 -26.66 7.65 15.86
N LEU A 106 -25.43 7.15 15.81
CA LEU A 106 -25.07 5.78 16.16
C LEU A 106 -24.97 5.56 17.67
N PHE A 107 -24.33 6.53 18.35
CA PHE A 107 -24.02 6.45 19.78
C PHE A 107 -24.04 7.84 20.39
N ALA A 108 -24.56 7.98 21.61
CA ALA A 108 -24.47 9.23 22.37
C ALA A 108 -24.40 8.96 23.87
N MET A 109 -23.51 9.66 24.56
CA MET A 109 -23.37 9.58 26.03
C MET A 109 -22.99 10.90 26.65
N ILE A 110 -23.30 11.05 27.92
CA ILE A 110 -22.80 12.15 28.77
C ILE A 110 -21.31 11.90 29.05
N GLY A 111 -20.47 12.89 28.83
CA GLY A 111 -19.04 12.78 29.08
C GLY A 111 -18.67 12.72 30.55
N SER A 112 -17.42 12.35 30.85
CA SER A 112 -16.93 12.09 32.21
C SER A 112 -17.05 13.27 33.17
N SER A 113 -17.06 14.50 32.67
CA SER A 113 -17.27 15.72 33.50
C SER A 113 -18.72 15.92 33.94
N GLY A 114 -19.70 15.25 33.32
CA GLY A 114 -21.11 15.51 33.46
C GLY A 114 -21.62 16.77 32.74
N ARG A 115 -20.74 17.52 32.11
CA ARG A 115 -21.01 18.81 31.42
C ARG A 115 -20.58 18.75 29.95
N SER A 116 -20.73 17.61 29.33
CA SER A 116 -20.38 17.41 27.93
C SER A 116 -21.19 16.28 27.34
N VAL A 117 -21.44 16.34 26.05
CA VAL A 117 -22.05 15.24 25.29
C VAL A 117 -21.03 14.74 24.28
N LYS A 118 -20.92 13.43 24.17
CA LYS A 118 -20.10 12.71 23.20
C LYS A 118 -21.03 11.91 22.32
N PHE A 119 -20.93 12.08 21.01
CA PHE A 119 -21.78 11.31 20.10
C PHE A 119 -21.01 10.91 18.85
N VAL A 120 -21.47 9.86 18.23
CA VAL A 120 -20.83 9.21 17.09
C VAL A 120 -21.82 9.09 15.94
N VAL A 121 -21.36 9.42 14.75
CA VAL A 121 -22.12 9.28 13.50
C VAL A 121 -21.29 8.44 12.50
N ALA A 122 -21.97 7.67 11.66
CA ALA A 122 -21.32 6.80 10.69
C ALA A 122 -21.24 7.46 9.31
N TYR A 123 -20.10 7.32 8.65
CA TYR A 123 -19.84 7.82 7.30
C TYR A 123 -19.32 6.70 6.40
N THR A 124 -19.73 6.74 5.13
CA THR A 124 -19.26 5.83 4.08
C THR A 124 -19.01 6.61 2.79
N TYR A 125 -18.36 5.97 1.81
CA TYR A 125 -18.41 6.43 0.42
C TYR A 125 -19.83 6.33 -0.14
N PRO A 126 -20.11 6.97 -1.31
CA PRO A 126 -21.43 6.91 -1.95
C PRO A 126 -21.92 5.48 -2.25
N ASP A 127 -20.99 4.56 -2.50
CA ASP A 127 -21.27 3.13 -2.74
C ASP A 127 -21.45 2.29 -1.45
N GLY A 128 -21.41 2.95 -0.28
CA GLY A 128 -21.50 2.29 1.01
C GLY A 128 -20.20 1.65 1.51
N SER A 129 -19.11 1.69 0.73
CA SER A 129 -17.82 1.13 1.13
C SER A 129 -17.06 2.06 2.09
N LEU A 130 -15.96 1.54 2.67
CA LEU A 130 -15.05 2.28 3.54
C LEU A 130 -13.61 2.24 3.00
N PRO A 131 -12.76 3.22 3.35
CA PRO A 131 -11.35 3.20 3.04
C PRO A 131 -10.67 1.93 3.54
N ARG A 132 -9.80 1.35 2.72
CA ARG A 132 -9.08 0.11 3.03
C ARG A 132 -7.69 0.35 3.59
N SER A 133 -7.04 1.45 3.22
CA SER A 133 -5.71 1.80 3.74
C SER A 133 -5.81 2.79 4.88
N ARG A 134 -4.80 2.81 5.75
CA ARG A 134 -4.72 3.79 6.84
C ARG A 134 -4.68 5.23 6.30
N THR A 135 -3.90 5.47 5.28
CA THR A 135 -3.76 6.80 4.67
C THR A 135 -5.06 7.31 4.06
N ASP A 136 -5.82 6.44 3.39
CA ASP A 136 -7.12 6.81 2.84
C ASP A 136 -8.14 7.03 3.94
N ALA A 137 -8.09 6.20 5.01
CA ALA A 137 -8.93 6.38 6.18
C ALA A 137 -8.66 7.71 6.89
N GLU A 138 -7.39 8.14 7.00
CA GLU A 138 -7.04 9.44 7.61
C GLU A 138 -7.62 10.62 6.80
N VAL A 139 -7.50 10.60 5.48
CA VAL A 139 -8.06 11.63 4.61
C VAL A 139 -9.59 11.62 4.66
N PHE A 140 -10.20 10.45 4.50
CA PHE A 140 -11.65 10.30 4.57
C PHE A 140 -12.19 10.76 5.92
N HIS A 141 -11.59 10.33 7.02
CA HIS A 141 -11.98 10.69 8.37
C HIS A 141 -11.94 12.21 8.59
N ALA A 142 -10.92 12.89 8.07
CA ALA A 142 -10.81 14.34 8.16
C ALA A 142 -11.93 15.05 7.41
N HIS A 143 -12.29 14.61 6.20
CA HIS A 143 -13.42 15.17 5.44
C HIS A 143 -14.76 14.87 6.09
N ALA A 144 -14.97 13.65 6.57
CA ALA A 144 -16.19 13.24 7.27
C ALA A 144 -16.38 14.04 8.58
N TYR A 145 -15.30 14.25 9.33
CA TYR A 145 -15.33 15.08 10.55
C TYR A 145 -15.75 16.52 10.25
N ARG A 146 -15.18 17.14 9.21
CA ARG A 146 -15.54 18.49 8.79
C ARG A 146 -16.98 18.60 8.30
N HIS A 147 -17.43 17.60 7.53
CA HIS A 147 -18.82 17.52 7.10
C HIS A 147 -19.76 17.41 8.31
N ALA A 148 -19.42 16.58 9.29
CA ALA A 148 -20.20 16.43 10.51
C ALA A 148 -20.29 17.75 11.29
N LEU A 149 -19.18 18.49 11.44
CA LEU A 149 -19.20 19.83 12.07
C LEU A 149 -20.17 20.77 11.37
N LYS A 150 -20.03 20.92 10.04
CA LYS A 150 -20.92 21.80 9.23
C LYS A 150 -22.39 21.42 9.30
N THR A 151 -22.66 20.12 9.46
CA THR A 151 -24.03 19.59 9.50
C THR A 151 -24.67 19.75 10.87
N TYR A 152 -23.94 19.44 11.95
CA TYR A 152 -24.53 19.32 13.29
C TYR A 152 -24.48 20.63 14.07
N GLU A 153 -23.45 21.49 13.91
CA GLU A 153 -23.37 22.76 14.64
C GLU A 153 -24.60 23.67 14.43
N PRO A 154 -25.01 23.94 13.18
CA PRO A 154 -26.21 24.79 12.95
C PRO A 154 -27.49 24.16 13.48
N ARG A 155 -27.61 22.84 13.37
CA ARG A 155 -28.81 22.09 13.79
C ARG A 155 -28.98 22.04 15.30
N LEU A 156 -27.87 21.89 16.03
CA LEU A 156 -27.88 21.79 17.48
C LEU A 156 -27.84 23.16 18.15
N SER A 157 -27.43 24.20 17.46
CA SER A 157 -27.16 25.56 18.00
C SER A 157 -26.11 25.55 19.12
N TYR A 158 -25.19 24.56 19.11
CA TYR A 158 -24.09 24.42 20.04
C TYR A 158 -22.77 24.26 19.27
N PRO A 159 -21.69 24.92 19.70
CA PRO A 159 -20.38 24.73 19.09
C PRO A 159 -19.83 23.36 19.44
N ILE A 160 -19.48 22.59 18.42
CA ILE A 160 -18.77 21.31 18.55
C ILE A 160 -17.28 21.63 18.77
N GLU A 161 -16.63 20.91 19.66
CA GLU A 161 -15.22 21.13 19.96
C GLU A 161 -14.36 20.76 18.74
N LEU A 162 -13.64 21.74 18.21
CA LEU A 162 -12.74 21.54 17.09
C LEU A 162 -11.50 20.79 17.58
N LYS A 163 -11.30 19.57 17.07
CA LYS A 163 -10.12 18.76 17.33
C LYS A 163 -9.47 18.39 16.01
N ARG A 164 -8.17 18.09 16.08
CA ARG A 164 -7.50 17.47 14.93
C ARG A 164 -8.17 16.13 14.62
N PRO A 165 -8.69 15.93 13.40
CA PRO A 165 -9.41 14.71 13.02
C PRO A 165 -8.44 13.56 12.72
N VAL A 166 -7.81 13.01 13.77
CA VAL A 166 -6.94 11.85 13.69
C VAL A 166 -7.72 10.58 14.03
N LEU A 167 -7.34 9.45 13.47
CA LEU A 167 -8.02 8.17 13.70
C LEU A 167 -7.98 7.73 15.17
N GLU A 168 -6.94 8.11 15.90
CA GLU A 168 -6.77 7.87 17.34
C GLU A 168 -7.56 8.85 18.22
N MET A 169 -8.37 9.72 17.62
CA MET A 169 -9.26 10.58 18.37
C MET A 169 -10.28 9.75 19.13
N GLY A 170 -10.31 9.92 20.44
CA GLY A 170 -11.22 9.18 21.30
C GLY A 170 -11.74 10.01 22.45
N CYS A 171 -12.77 9.51 23.10
CA CYS A 171 -13.29 10.09 24.35
C CYS A 171 -12.99 9.17 25.55
N ARG A 172 -12.94 9.80 26.73
CA ARG A 172 -12.75 9.05 27.97
C ARG A 172 -14.01 8.31 28.37
N LEU A 173 -13.83 7.11 28.92
CA LEU A 173 -14.94 6.35 29.48
C LEU A 173 -15.75 7.23 30.45
N SER A 174 -17.06 7.13 30.35
CA SER A 174 -18.01 7.83 31.21
C SER A 174 -19.04 6.87 31.78
N TYR A 175 -19.86 7.37 32.72
CA TYR A 175 -21.09 6.71 33.15
C TYR A 175 -22.28 7.50 32.67
N ASP A 176 -23.20 6.80 32.00
CA ASP A 176 -24.48 7.29 31.56
C ASP A 176 -25.48 6.14 31.59
N ALA A 177 -26.46 6.21 32.54
CA ALA A 177 -27.48 5.17 32.67
C ALA A 177 -28.35 5.02 31.41
N ASP A 178 -28.55 6.14 30.70
CA ASP A 178 -29.38 6.26 29.51
C ASP A 178 -28.54 6.42 28.23
N VAL A 179 -27.33 5.80 28.21
CA VAL A 179 -26.48 5.84 27.01
C VAL A 179 -27.27 5.32 25.81
N TYR A 180 -27.22 6.10 24.73
CA TYR A 180 -27.86 5.75 23.47
C TYR A 180 -26.94 4.96 22.56
N TYR A 181 -27.48 3.89 21.97
CA TYR A 181 -26.81 3.14 20.92
C TYR A 181 -27.84 2.59 19.93
N ASN A 182 -27.69 2.94 18.67
CA ASN A 182 -28.53 2.47 17.57
C ASN A 182 -27.66 1.76 16.55
N PRO A 183 -27.62 0.41 16.49
CA PRO A 183 -26.82 -0.34 15.52
C PRO A 183 -27.28 -0.13 14.07
N ASP A 184 -28.56 0.27 13.88
CA ASP A 184 -29.18 0.50 12.57
C ASP A 184 -29.19 1.99 12.17
N ALA A 185 -28.33 2.79 12.79
CA ALA A 185 -28.20 4.21 12.45
C ALA A 185 -27.82 4.40 10.97
N LEU A 186 -28.47 5.35 10.32
CA LEU A 186 -28.23 5.65 8.91
C LEU A 186 -26.84 6.25 8.71
N SER A 187 -26.05 5.62 7.85
CA SER A 187 -24.75 6.17 7.45
C SER A 187 -24.90 7.40 6.55
N ILE A 188 -24.07 8.37 6.77
CA ILE A 188 -23.98 9.56 5.91
C ILE A 188 -22.99 9.26 4.76
N HIS A 189 -23.47 9.40 3.53
CA HIS A 189 -22.60 9.23 2.36
C HIS A 189 -21.86 10.53 2.08
N LEU A 190 -20.53 10.44 1.99
CA LEU A 190 -19.68 11.58 1.70
C LEU A 190 -19.48 11.70 0.19
N GLU A 191 -20.26 12.55 -0.46
CA GLU A 191 -20.28 12.69 -1.92
C GLU A 191 -19.26 13.69 -2.44
N GLN A 192 -18.88 14.69 -1.63
CA GLN A 192 -18.01 15.77 -2.05
C GLN A 192 -16.95 16.11 -1.00
N PRO A 193 -15.77 16.58 -1.43
CA PRO A 193 -14.76 17.10 -0.53
C PRO A 193 -15.31 18.31 0.25
N VAL A 194 -15.07 18.33 1.55
CA VAL A 194 -15.42 19.44 2.39
C VAL A 194 -14.21 20.36 2.51
N ALA A 195 -14.30 21.58 1.96
CA ALA A 195 -13.29 22.59 2.18
C ALA A 195 -13.10 22.83 3.68
N MET A 196 -11.84 23.06 4.11
CA MET A 196 -11.58 23.52 5.47
C MET A 196 -12.47 24.75 5.74
N PRO A 197 -13.13 24.84 6.88
CA PRO A 197 -13.59 26.13 7.34
C PRO A 197 -12.38 27.06 7.33
N ASP A 198 -12.58 28.30 6.91
CA ASP A 198 -11.55 29.30 7.07
C ASP A 198 -11.12 29.27 8.54
N GLU A 199 -9.88 28.89 8.80
CA GLU A 199 -9.36 28.74 10.16
C GLU A 199 -9.51 30.05 10.94
N SER A 200 -9.49 31.21 10.24
CA SER A 200 -9.76 32.51 10.81
C SER A 200 -11.18 32.62 11.39
N ALA A 201 -12.19 32.11 10.71
CA ALA A 201 -13.57 32.11 11.21
C ALA A 201 -13.78 31.20 12.44
N TYR A 202 -12.99 30.11 12.52
CA TYR A 202 -12.98 29.25 13.71
C TYR A 202 -12.22 29.88 14.87
N GLN A 203 -11.11 30.56 14.60
CA GLN A 203 -10.33 31.29 15.58
C GLN A 203 -11.17 32.42 16.21
N GLU A 204 -11.90 33.22 15.42
CA GLU A 204 -12.81 34.23 15.95
C GLU A 204 -13.87 33.69 16.90
N ARG A 205 -14.37 32.49 16.68
CA ARG A 205 -15.35 31.84 17.59
C ARG A 205 -14.74 31.38 18.92
N PHE A 206 -13.46 30.98 18.91
CA PHE A 206 -12.73 30.61 20.13
C PHE A 206 -12.12 31.82 20.84
N GLU A 207 -11.63 32.81 20.11
CA GLU A 207 -10.99 34.03 20.63
C GLU A 207 -11.98 34.97 21.30
N LYS A 208 -13.24 35.03 20.88
CA LYS A 208 -14.30 35.78 21.61
C LYS A 208 -14.52 35.29 23.06
N ARG A 209 -13.85 34.21 23.45
CA ARG A 209 -13.91 33.67 24.82
C ARG A 209 -12.65 33.89 25.65
N VAL A 210 -11.53 34.31 25.05
CA VAL A 210 -10.27 34.62 25.74
C VAL A 210 -9.54 35.73 24.97
N PRO A 211 -9.35 36.94 25.51
CA PRO A 211 -8.58 37.98 24.82
C PRO A 211 -7.09 37.60 24.83
N VAL A 212 -6.48 37.47 23.69
CA VAL A 212 -5.02 37.40 23.52
C VAL A 212 -4.63 38.39 22.42
N PRO A 213 -3.55 39.17 22.59
CA PRO A 213 -3.16 40.19 21.61
C PRO A 213 -2.72 39.56 20.29
N VAL A 214 -3.18 40.12 19.20
CA VAL A 214 -2.84 39.72 17.84
C VAL A 214 -1.69 40.56 17.33
N GLU A 215 -0.58 39.97 17.02
CA GLU A 215 0.34 40.48 16.01
C GLU A 215 0.96 39.32 15.22
N SER A 216 0.48 39.13 14.06
CA SER A 216 1.13 38.79 12.78
C SER A 216 0.19 38.04 11.85
N ALA A 217 -0.14 38.70 10.76
CA ALA A 217 -0.90 38.13 9.65
C ALA A 217 -0.14 36.94 9.02
N GLY A 218 -0.78 35.75 8.95
CA GLY A 218 -0.36 34.71 8.04
C GLY A 218 0.06 33.35 8.62
N GLN A 219 0.11 33.18 9.94
CA GLN A 219 0.38 31.86 10.55
C GLN A 219 -0.84 31.39 11.34
N THR A 220 -1.27 30.15 11.05
CA THR A 220 -2.35 29.53 11.79
C THR A 220 -1.88 29.10 13.19
N LEU A 221 -2.78 29.11 14.18
CA LEU A 221 -2.48 28.68 15.56
C LEU A 221 -1.86 27.25 15.59
N TYR A 222 -2.24 26.42 14.65
CA TYR A 222 -1.68 25.07 14.48
C TYR A 222 -0.23 25.09 13.99
N ASP A 223 0.09 25.95 13.05
CA ASP A 223 1.44 26.10 12.51
C ASP A 223 2.36 26.71 13.58
N GLN A 224 1.87 27.63 14.39
CA GLN A 224 2.56 28.15 15.57
C GLN A 224 2.84 27.04 16.61
N TYR A 225 1.84 26.25 16.97
CA TYR A 225 2.04 25.17 17.95
C TYR A 225 3.02 24.12 17.48
N ARG A 226 2.99 23.75 16.22
CA ARG A 226 3.95 22.80 15.65
C ARG A 226 5.35 23.38 15.51
N TYR A 227 5.44 24.63 15.13
CA TYR A 227 6.69 25.35 15.06
C TYR A 227 7.33 25.46 16.44
N VAL A 228 6.58 25.85 17.45
CA VAL A 228 7.01 25.90 18.85
C VAL A 228 7.44 24.53 19.35
N ALA A 229 6.71 23.46 19.02
CA ALA A 229 7.09 22.09 19.37
C ALA A 229 8.45 21.70 18.81
N ILE A 230 8.70 22.00 17.54
CA ILE A 230 9.98 21.73 16.88
C ILE A 230 11.11 22.54 17.54
N GLN A 231 10.90 23.81 17.80
CA GLN A 231 11.88 24.67 18.48
C GLN A 231 12.20 24.11 19.87
N TYR A 232 11.19 23.72 20.61
CA TYR A 232 11.35 23.13 21.94
C TYR A 232 12.10 21.79 21.90
N GLU A 233 11.76 20.87 21.00
CA GLU A 233 12.41 19.56 20.87
C GLU A 233 13.91 19.71 20.59
N PHE A 234 14.29 20.64 19.74
CA PHE A 234 15.68 20.93 19.47
C PHE A 234 16.40 21.59 20.66
N ALA A 235 15.74 22.53 21.34
CA ALA A 235 16.26 23.11 22.55
C ALA A 235 16.49 22.03 23.63
N LEU A 236 15.56 21.10 23.78
CA LEU A 236 15.66 19.99 24.69
C LEU A 236 16.82 19.04 24.32
N GLN A 237 16.91 18.66 23.04
CA GLN A 237 18.00 17.79 22.57
C GLN A 237 19.36 18.42 22.82
N ARG A 238 19.52 19.69 22.53
CA ARG A 238 20.78 20.42 22.76
C ARG A 238 21.10 20.57 24.25
N ALA A 239 20.10 20.83 25.08
CA ALA A 239 20.28 20.85 26.54
C ALA A 239 20.72 19.47 27.09
N LEU A 240 20.17 18.39 26.54
CA LEU A 240 20.58 17.02 26.88
C LEU A 240 21.99 16.69 26.41
N GLU A 241 22.41 17.18 25.25
CA GLU A 241 23.77 17.03 24.75
C GLU A 241 24.78 17.76 25.65
N GLU A 242 24.44 18.94 26.17
CA GLU A 242 25.30 19.71 27.08
C GLU A 242 25.40 19.12 28.50
N HIS A 243 24.35 18.47 28.99
CA HIS A 243 24.27 17.96 30.38
C HIS A 243 24.33 16.43 30.49
N GLY A 244 24.43 15.71 29.39
CA GLY A 244 24.43 14.23 29.34
C GLY A 244 23.05 13.61 29.42
N SER A 245 22.95 12.30 29.12
CA SER A 245 21.68 11.61 29.14
C SER A 245 21.10 11.47 30.55
N LEU A 246 19.77 11.55 30.66
CA LEU A 246 18.96 11.45 31.88
C LEU A 246 19.27 10.16 32.68
N SER A 247 20.18 10.19 33.60
CA SER A 247 20.37 9.11 34.56
C SER A 247 19.68 9.43 35.88
N ILE A 248 19.17 8.38 36.56
CA ILE A 248 18.15 8.43 37.63
C ILE A 248 18.57 9.19 38.93
N LYS A 249 19.73 9.84 38.97
CA LYS A 249 20.27 10.52 40.18
C LYS A 249 20.83 11.92 39.92
N VAL A 250 20.30 12.66 38.95
CA VAL A 250 20.86 13.97 38.57
C VAL A 250 19.93 15.10 39.01
N ASP A 251 20.53 16.16 39.54
CA ASP A 251 19.87 17.46 39.71
C ASP A 251 19.51 17.99 38.31
N PHE A 252 18.20 18.08 38.04
CA PHE A 252 17.69 18.54 36.74
C PHE A 252 17.73 20.06 36.59
N LYS A 253 18.05 20.80 37.65
CA LYS A 253 18.03 22.28 37.60
C LYS A 253 18.98 22.87 36.55
N PRO A 254 20.24 22.40 36.40
CA PRO A 254 21.12 22.89 35.33
C PRO A 254 20.56 22.63 33.93
N LEU A 255 19.96 21.43 33.68
CA LEU A 255 19.32 21.10 32.44
C LEU A 255 18.14 22.05 32.14
N LEU A 256 17.27 22.30 33.12
CA LEU A 256 16.12 23.19 32.99
C LEU A 256 16.54 24.63 32.74
N VAL A 257 17.63 25.10 33.38
CA VAL A 257 18.19 26.43 33.14
C VAL A 257 18.70 26.59 31.72
N THR A 258 19.44 25.60 31.24
CA THR A 258 19.93 25.60 29.85
C THR A 258 18.78 25.50 28.88
N LEU A 259 17.81 24.62 29.11
CA LEU A 259 16.62 24.47 28.28
C LEU A 259 15.82 25.78 28.19
N GLY A 260 15.53 26.42 29.34
CA GLY A 260 14.81 27.68 29.35
C GLY A 260 15.53 28.79 28.58
N ARG A 261 16.85 28.91 28.71
CA ARG A 261 17.69 29.85 27.97
C ARG A 261 17.66 29.58 26.47
N LEU A 262 17.75 28.30 26.05
CA LEU A 262 17.68 27.89 24.65
C LEU A 262 16.28 28.13 24.06
N CYS A 263 15.22 27.85 24.82
CA CYS A 263 13.85 28.15 24.44
C CYS A 263 13.61 29.66 24.24
N PHE A 264 14.12 30.48 25.15
CA PHE A 264 14.06 31.94 25.02
C PHE A 264 14.76 32.43 23.76
N ALA A 265 15.98 31.97 23.51
CA ALA A 265 16.75 32.27 22.29
C ALA A 265 16.06 31.79 21.00
N ALA A 266 15.27 30.73 21.08
CA ALA A 266 14.46 30.20 19.99
C ALA A 266 13.14 30.95 19.76
N GLY A 267 12.78 31.90 20.61
CA GLY A 267 11.50 32.63 20.55
C GLY A 267 10.31 31.80 21.02
N VAL A 268 10.53 30.72 21.79
CA VAL A 268 9.48 29.96 22.48
C VAL A 268 9.01 30.77 23.67
N GLU A 269 7.69 30.94 23.84
CA GLU A 269 7.13 31.61 24.99
C GLU A 269 7.34 30.80 26.29
N GLU A 270 7.48 31.51 27.45
CA GLU A 270 7.70 30.87 28.76
C GLU A 270 6.63 29.81 29.07
N GLU A 271 5.35 30.14 28.84
CA GLU A 271 4.24 29.20 29.07
C GLU A 271 4.31 27.97 28.18
N ASP A 272 4.72 28.10 26.95
CA ASP A 272 4.89 26.96 26.02
C ASP A 272 6.12 26.14 26.39
N CYS A 273 7.20 26.77 26.79
CA CYS A 273 8.37 26.05 27.34
C CYS A 273 7.95 25.21 28.55
N VAL A 274 7.20 25.75 29.47
CA VAL A 274 6.68 25.05 30.65
C VAL A 274 5.77 23.88 30.23
N LYS A 275 4.82 24.12 29.32
CA LYS A 275 3.89 23.07 28.84
C LYS A 275 4.62 21.90 28.20
N TRP A 276 5.56 22.19 27.30
CA TRP A 276 6.33 21.15 26.63
C TRP A 276 7.27 20.43 27.59
N THR A 277 7.91 21.14 28.53
CA THR A 277 8.74 20.52 29.56
C THR A 277 7.92 19.59 30.45
N MET A 278 6.71 20.00 30.83
CA MET A 278 5.77 19.14 31.55
C MET A 278 5.37 17.90 30.76
N LEU A 279 5.24 18.02 29.44
CA LEU A 279 4.91 16.90 28.58
C LEU A 279 6.05 15.87 28.51
N TYR A 280 7.29 16.33 28.36
CA TYR A 280 8.46 15.47 28.18
C TYR A 280 9.09 15.02 29.51
N LEU A 281 9.20 15.89 30.49
CA LEU A 281 9.93 15.66 31.74
C LEU A 281 9.04 15.66 33.01
N GLY A 282 7.76 15.92 32.90
CA GLY A 282 6.84 16.02 34.05
C GLY A 282 6.61 14.72 34.82
N ASN A 283 7.16 13.59 34.36
CA ASN A 283 7.21 12.34 35.11
C ASN A 283 8.45 12.23 36.04
N LEU A 284 9.46 13.07 35.79
CA LEU A 284 10.75 13.09 36.46
C LEU A 284 10.90 14.30 37.38
N ILE A 285 10.30 15.43 36.99
CA ILE A 285 10.47 16.74 37.63
C ILE A 285 9.11 17.30 38.04
N SER A 286 9.04 17.95 39.19
CA SER A 286 7.78 18.57 39.65
C SER A 286 7.38 19.79 38.84
N GLU A 287 6.07 20.05 38.67
CA GLU A 287 5.56 21.23 37.96
C GLU A 287 6.08 22.55 38.57
N VAL A 288 6.16 22.61 39.91
CA VAL A 288 6.64 23.80 40.63
C VAL A 288 8.09 24.10 40.23
N GLU A 289 8.94 23.11 40.24
CA GLU A 289 10.35 23.23 39.86
C GLU A 289 10.54 23.63 38.40
N ILE A 290 9.77 23.04 37.49
CA ILE A 290 9.79 23.39 36.06
C ILE A 290 9.37 24.90 35.89
N ARG A 291 8.27 25.34 36.52
CA ARG A 291 7.78 26.72 36.41
C ARG A 291 8.76 27.73 36.99
N GLU A 292 9.26 27.44 38.18
CA GLU A 292 10.20 28.38 38.86
C GLU A 292 11.50 28.50 38.09
N THR A 293 12.07 27.37 37.65
CA THR A 293 13.33 27.36 36.90
C THR A 293 13.18 27.99 35.52
N SER A 294 12.09 27.70 34.80
CA SER A 294 11.81 28.30 33.51
C SER A 294 11.67 29.84 33.64
N ARG A 295 10.88 30.31 34.60
CA ARG A 295 10.73 31.76 34.89
C ARG A 295 12.06 32.42 35.20
N GLN A 296 12.88 31.81 36.05
CA GLN A 296 14.22 32.32 36.38
C GLN A 296 15.12 32.38 35.14
N SER A 297 15.10 31.33 34.31
CA SER A 297 15.91 31.23 33.10
C SER A 297 15.52 32.29 32.06
N TYR A 298 14.24 32.53 31.88
CA TYR A 298 13.72 33.56 30.96
C TYR A 298 14.08 34.95 31.41
N ARG A 299 14.00 35.24 32.72
CA ARG A 299 14.45 36.55 33.29
C ARG A 299 15.94 36.75 33.08
N LEU A 300 16.76 35.76 33.41
CA LEU A 300 18.21 35.85 33.21
C LEU A 300 18.59 36.00 31.75
N ALA A 301 17.84 35.38 30.83
CA ALA A 301 18.06 35.47 29.39
C ALA A 301 17.63 36.84 28.85
N SER A 302 16.55 37.45 29.39
CA SER A 302 16.10 38.79 29.01
C SER A 302 17.03 39.91 29.50
N ASP A 303 17.65 39.70 30.69
CA ASP A 303 18.53 40.72 31.31
C ASP A 303 19.98 40.65 30.74
N SER A 304 20.34 39.57 30.07
CA SER A 304 21.60 39.45 29.36
C SER A 304 21.37 39.78 27.89
N ASP A 305 22.34 40.50 27.29
CA ASP A 305 22.38 40.85 25.85
C ASP A 305 22.41 39.62 24.91
N PHE A 306 21.64 38.60 25.26
CA PHE A 306 21.35 37.40 24.46
C PHE A 306 20.30 37.76 23.39
N GLY A 307 20.58 38.85 22.63
CA GLY A 307 19.77 39.27 21.51
C GLY A 307 19.73 38.18 20.42
N SER A 308 18.55 37.70 20.15
CA SER A 308 18.05 37.14 18.87
C SER A 308 19.03 36.42 17.95
N THR A 309 19.92 35.60 18.46
CA THR A 309 20.62 34.63 17.64
C THR A 309 19.70 33.44 17.48
N SER A 310 19.00 33.37 16.33
CA SER A 310 18.25 32.20 15.94
C SER A 310 19.11 30.95 16.20
N LEU A 311 18.60 29.99 16.97
CA LEU A 311 19.28 28.70 17.24
C LEU A 311 19.62 27.95 15.96
N TYR A 312 18.99 28.34 14.86
CA TYR A 312 19.16 27.74 13.55
C TYR A 312 19.85 28.70 12.60
N LYS A 313 20.78 28.16 11.84
CA LYS A 313 21.24 28.83 10.62
C LYS A 313 20.03 28.99 9.68
N PRO A 314 19.99 30.05 8.86
CA PRO A 314 18.89 30.29 7.92
C PRO A 314 18.56 29.06 7.05
N GLU A 315 19.58 28.29 6.64
CA GLU A 315 19.42 27.10 5.82
C GLU A 315 18.73 25.94 6.57
N GLN A 316 19.02 25.79 7.87
CA GLN A 316 18.38 24.79 8.71
C GLN A 316 16.89 25.11 8.91
N LEU A 317 16.60 26.38 9.17
CA LEU A 317 15.23 26.86 9.31
C LEU A 317 14.42 26.67 8.01
N GLN A 318 15.06 26.94 6.87
CA GLN A 318 14.44 26.73 5.56
C GLN A 318 14.13 25.25 5.32
N SER A 319 15.03 24.33 5.68
CA SER A 319 14.81 22.90 5.56
C SER A 319 13.65 22.41 6.41
N LEU A 320 13.54 22.90 7.66
CA LEU A 320 12.43 22.55 8.56
C LEU A 320 11.08 23.07 8.04
N LYS A 321 11.05 24.32 7.59
CA LYS A 321 9.84 24.92 6.99
C LYS A 321 9.42 24.18 5.72
N MET A 322 10.38 23.73 4.93
CA MET A 322 10.12 22.90 3.75
C MET A 322 9.46 21.57 4.14
N GLU A 323 10.05 20.81 5.08
CA GLU A 323 9.48 19.54 5.54
C GLU A 323 8.07 19.70 6.09
N GLU A 324 7.84 20.76 6.85
CA GLU A 324 6.54 21.08 7.38
C GLU A 324 5.51 21.37 6.28
N PHE A 325 5.85 22.25 5.32
CA PHE A 325 4.99 22.57 4.18
C PHE A 325 4.65 21.31 3.37
N MET A 326 5.66 20.49 3.05
CA MET A 326 5.48 19.27 2.29
C MET A 326 4.54 18.29 3.02
N ASN A 327 4.79 18.04 4.31
CA ASN A 327 4.01 17.12 5.12
C ASN A 327 2.60 17.63 5.44
N ARG A 328 2.38 18.92 5.49
CA ARG A 328 1.08 19.54 5.74
C ARG A 328 0.16 19.46 4.53
N ARG A 329 0.70 19.73 3.33
CA ARG A 329 -0.11 19.84 2.10
C ARG A 329 -0.22 18.54 1.32
N TYR A 330 0.79 17.68 1.40
CA TYR A 330 0.92 16.50 0.54
C TYR A 330 1.16 15.24 1.36
N ASP A 331 0.65 14.13 0.85
CA ASP A 331 1.10 12.79 1.21
C ASP A 331 2.01 12.29 0.10
N PHE A 332 3.20 11.87 0.48
CA PHE A 332 4.15 11.27 -0.44
C PHE A 332 4.42 9.82 -0.09
N ARG A 333 4.77 9.04 -1.10
CA ARG A 333 5.30 7.69 -0.95
C ARG A 333 6.24 7.38 -2.12
N TYR A 334 7.23 6.56 -1.89
CA TYR A 334 8.11 6.07 -2.94
C TYR A 334 7.64 4.70 -3.41
N ASN A 335 7.13 4.60 -4.63
CA ASN A 335 6.64 3.37 -5.19
C ASN A 335 7.81 2.52 -5.70
N LEU A 336 8.07 1.40 -5.02
CA LEU A 336 9.21 0.51 -5.30
C LEU A 336 9.11 -0.16 -6.68
N MET A 337 7.91 -0.41 -7.19
CA MET A 337 7.70 -1.03 -8.50
C MET A 337 7.90 -0.03 -9.65
N SER A 338 7.29 1.15 -9.57
CA SER A 338 7.50 2.19 -10.58
C SER A 338 8.89 2.83 -10.50
N GLY A 339 9.54 2.74 -9.32
CA GLY A 339 10.85 3.31 -9.06
C GLY A 339 10.82 4.84 -8.96
N GLY A 340 9.70 5.41 -8.48
CA GLY A 340 9.55 6.86 -8.36
C GLY A 340 8.59 7.29 -7.26
N PRO A 341 8.69 8.57 -6.84
CA PRO A 341 7.77 9.13 -5.86
C PRO A 341 6.37 9.33 -6.44
N GLU A 342 5.39 9.06 -5.61
CA GLU A 342 3.97 9.36 -5.84
C GLU A 342 3.49 10.34 -4.78
N TYR A 343 2.50 11.16 -5.11
CA TYR A 343 1.93 12.15 -4.20
C TYR A 343 0.41 12.22 -4.34
N ARG A 344 -0.23 12.72 -3.30
CA ARG A 344 -1.60 13.25 -3.33
C ARG A 344 -1.69 14.50 -2.45
N GLU A 345 -2.65 15.37 -2.73
CA GLU A 345 -2.91 16.55 -1.93
C GLU A 345 -3.86 16.22 -0.76
N LYS A 346 -3.45 16.54 0.47
CA LYS A 346 -4.24 16.25 1.68
C LYS A 346 -5.56 17.00 1.78
N ASN A 347 -5.63 18.17 1.15
CA ASN A 347 -6.78 19.06 1.25
C ASN A 347 -7.77 18.92 0.08
N THR A 348 -7.55 17.93 -0.79
CA THR A 348 -8.43 17.64 -1.92
C THR A 348 -9.13 16.29 -1.71
N PHE A 349 -10.29 16.12 -2.34
CA PHE A 349 -11.00 14.84 -2.38
C PHE A 349 -10.38 13.92 -3.44
N CYS A 350 -9.05 13.81 -3.40
CA CYS A 350 -8.29 12.96 -4.29
C CYS A 350 -7.65 11.85 -3.47
N PHE A 351 -8.17 10.64 -3.58
CA PHE A 351 -7.68 9.47 -2.85
C PHE A 351 -6.52 8.79 -3.57
N ASP A 352 -6.41 9.01 -4.89
CA ASP A 352 -5.42 8.36 -5.72
C ASP A 352 -4.07 9.08 -5.67
N TYR A 353 -3.02 8.29 -5.49
CA TYR A 353 -1.66 8.78 -5.65
C TYR A 353 -1.31 8.91 -7.12
N ARG A 354 -0.68 10.03 -7.47
CA ARG A 354 -0.20 10.35 -8.82
C ARG A 354 1.31 10.41 -8.84
N PRO A 355 1.96 10.04 -9.96
CA PRO A 355 3.40 10.18 -10.08
C PRO A 355 3.86 11.64 -9.92
N VAL A 356 4.97 11.84 -9.22
CA VAL A 356 5.62 13.15 -9.16
C VAL A 356 6.42 13.34 -10.45
N THR A 357 5.92 14.21 -11.32
CA THR A 357 6.57 14.64 -12.56
C THR A 357 7.28 15.97 -12.36
N ASP A 358 8.15 16.39 -13.30
CA ASP A 358 8.79 17.71 -13.25
C ASP A 358 7.77 18.84 -13.21
N ARG A 359 6.63 18.70 -13.88
CA ARG A 359 5.53 19.67 -13.82
C ARG A 359 4.95 19.76 -12.39
N VAL A 360 4.86 18.64 -11.69
CA VAL A 360 4.38 18.60 -10.30
C VAL A 360 5.40 19.23 -9.36
N LEU A 361 6.70 18.95 -9.52
CA LEU A 361 7.76 19.59 -8.74
C LEU A 361 7.68 21.11 -8.83
N ASN A 362 7.55 21.64 -10.04
CA ASN A 362 7.39 23.07 -10.29
C ASN A 362 6.11 23.62 -9.63
N SER A 363 5.00 22.91 -9.71
CA SER A 363 3.74 23.33 -9.09
C SER A 363 3.84 23.38 -7.56
N ILE A 364 4.49 22.40 -6.95
CA ILE A 364 4.73 22.38 -5.50
C ILE A 364 5.63 23.56 -5.09
N ALA A 365 6.71 23.82 -5.84
CA ALA A 365 7.59 24.94 -5.58
C ALA A 365 6.85 26.29 -5.66
N LEU A 366 6.01 26.47 -6.68
CA LEU A 366 5.17 27.68 -6.82
C LEU A 366 4.15 27.82 -5.69
N ASN A 367 3.57 26.72 -5.21
CA ASN A 367 2.66 26.73 -4.08
C ASN A 367 3.39 27.12 -2.78
N ALA A 368 4.61 26.64 -2.59
CA ALA A 368 5.45 27.02 -1.45
C ALA A 368 5.80 28.52 -1.49
N GLN A 369 6.14 29.04 -2.67
CA GLN A 369 6.43 30.48 -2.84
C GLN A 369 5.21 31.35 -2.54
N LYS A 370 4.00 30.91 -2.91
CA LYS A 370 2.75 31.63 -2.55
C LYS A 370 2.52 31.68 -1.04
N GLU A 371 3.04 30.76 -0.29
CA GLU A 371 3.02 30.73 1.18
C GLU A 371 4.25 31.44 1.82
N GLY A 372 5.05 32.13 1.02
CA GLY A 372 6.21 32.90 1.50
C GLY A 372 7.47 32.06 1.71
N LEU A 373 7.48 30.78 1.29
CA LEU A 373 8.66 29.93 1.37
C LEU A 373 9.51 30.05 0.11
N GLN A 374 10.79 30.29 0.27
CA GLN A 374 11.75 30.36 -0.86
C GLN A 374 12.21 28.95 -1.23
N LEU A 375 11.33 28.16 -1.85
CA LEU A 375 11.62 26.81 -2.33
C LEU A 375 11.66 26.79 -3.86
N TRP A 376 12.63 26.01 -4.39
CA TRP A 376 12.79 25.73 -5.80
C TRP A 376 12.43 24.27 -6.09
N ASP A 377 12.19 23.95 -7.34
CA ASP A 377 11.93 22.59 -7.81
C ASP A 377 13.01 21.58 -7.37
N ARG A 378 14.28 22.01 -7.37
CA ARG A 378 15.42 21.20 -6.89
C ARG A 378 15.32 20.83 -5.41
N ASP A 379 14.77 21.69 -4.57
CA ASP A 379 14.61 21.45 -3.12
C ASP A 379 13.46 20.48 -2.89
N VAL A 380 12.35 20.66 -3.61
CA VAL A 380 11.22 19.74 -3.65
C VAL A 380 11.68 18.37 -4.14
N ARG A 381 12.45 18.31 -5.24
CA ARG A 381 13.02 17.07 -5.78
C ARG A 381 13.89 16.36 -4.73
N ARG A 382 14.77 17.10 -4.04
CA ARG A 382 15.63 16.55 -2.98
C ARG A 382 14.80 15.88 -1.89
N PHE A 383 13.70 16.50 -1.46
CA PHE A 383 12.81 15.95 -0.45
C PHE A 383 12.09 14.67 -0.93
N VAL A 384 11.45 14.70 -2.09
CA VAL A 384 10.65 13.58 -2.59
C VAL A 384 11.47 12.38 -3.07
N PHE A 385 12.77 12.54 -3.31
CA PHE A 385 13.72 11.45 -3.63
C PHE A 385 14.62 11.06 -2.45
N SER A 386 14.32 11.58 -1.24
CA SER A 386 15.03 11.19 -0.02
C SER A 386 14.26 10.07 0.72
N ASP A 387 14.89 9.49 1.73
CA ASP A 387 14.31 8.52 2.66
C ASP A 387 13.30 9.13 3.65
N ARG A 388 13.02 10.44 3.53
CA ARG A 388 12.00 11.13 4.32
C ARG A 388 10.58 10.75 3.92
N ILE A 389 10.36 10.20 2.75
CA ILE A 389 9.09 9.67 2.32
C ILE A 389 9.05 8.15 2.46
N PRO A 390 7.93 7.55 2.88
CA PRO A 390 7.85 6.11 3.12
C PRO A 390 7.88 5.32 1.81
N ASP A 391 8.54 4.18 1.84
CA ASP A 391 8.47 3.18 0.78
C ASP A 391 7.07 2.60 0.68
N TYR A 392 6.65 2.34 -0.55
CA TYR A 392 5.38 1.72 -0.88
C TYR A 392 5.58 0.56 -1.85
N ALA A 393 5.27 -0.63 -1.39
CA ALA A 393 5.27 -1.85 -2.18
C ALA A 393 3.82 -2.25 -2.51
N PRO A 394 3.27 -1.89 -3.67
CA PRO A 394 1.84 -1.98 -3.96
C PRO A 394 1.27 -3.40 -3.88
N ILE A 395 2.00 -4.39 -4.38
CA ILE A 395 1.57 -5.79 -4.36
C ILE A 395 1.60 -6.33 -2.91
N GLU A 396 2.65 -6.05 -2.15
CA GLU A 396 2.76 -6.47 -0.75
C GLU A 396 1.68 -5.81 0.09
N ASP A 397 1.45 -4.52 -0.12
CA ASP A 397 0.39 -3.77 0.56
C ASP A 397 -1.01 -4.34 0.22
N TYR A 398 -1.25 -4.73 -1.04
CA TYR A 398 -2.48 -5.43 -1.42
C TYR A 398 -2.62 -6.78 -0.70
N LEU A 399 -1.57 -7.61 -0.70
CA LEU A 399 -1.60 -8.93 -0.08
C LEU A 399 -1.75 -8.87 1.46
N THR A 400 -1.23 -7.83 2.11
CA THR A 400 -1.35 -7.66 3.57
C THR A 400 -2.75 -7.25 4.02
N ARG A 401 -3.54 -6.67 3.13
CA ARG A 401 -4.92 -6.21 3.40
C ARG A 401 -5.99 -7.25 3.10
N LEU A 402 -5.60 -8.42 2.59
CA LEU A 402 -6.54 -9.48 2.27
C LEU A 402 -7.28 -9.99 3.51
N PRO A 403 -8.58 -10.29 3.40
CA PRO A 403 -9.32 -10.94 4.46
C PRO A 403 -8.83 -12.38 4.67
N VAL A 404 -9.29 -12.99 5.74
CA VAL A 404 -9.10 -14.44 5.93
C VAL A 404 -9.89 -15.18 4.84
N TRP A 405 -9.27 -16.18 4.22
CA TRP A 405 -9.92 -17.02 3.22
C TRP A 405 -11.13 -17.76 3.82
N ASP A 406 -12.24 -17.77 3.11
CA ASP A 406 -13.51 -18.38 3.53
C ASP A 406 -13.61 -19.89 3.27
N GLY A 407 -12.54 -20.52 2.75
CA GLY A 407 -12.48 -21.96 2.45
C GLY A 407 -13.01 -22.37 1.07
N LYS A 408 -13.56 -21.44 0.27
CA LYS A 408 -14.08 -21.73 -1.07
C LYS A 408 -13.00 -21.62 -2.14
N ASP A 409 -12.92 -22.63 -3.00
CA ASP A 409 -12.04 -22.58 -4.17
C ASP A 409 -12.58 -21.58 -5.20
N ARG A 410 -11.74 -20.65 -5.63
CA ARG A 410 -12.02 -19.66 -6.68
C ARG A 410 -11.00 -19.69 -7.82
N ILE A 411 -9.85 -20.28 -7.57
CA ILE A 411 -8.77 -20.32 -8.57
C ILE A 411 -9.12 -21.32 -9.69
N ARG A 412 -9.55 -22.55 -9.34
CA ARG A 412 -9.94 -23.54 -10.35
C ARG A 412 -11.19 -23.13 -11.14
N PRO A 413 -12.26 -22.61 -10.51
CA PRO A 413 -13.40 -22.09 -11.25
C PRO A 413 -13.04 -20.92 -12.20
N LEU A 414 -12.04 -20.10 -11.84
CA LEU A 414 -11.53 -19.04 -12.72
C LEU A 414 -10.84 -19.67 -13.94
N ALA A 415 -10.03 -20.70 -13.76
CA ALA A 415 -9.42 -21.45 -14.86
C ALA A 415 -10.46 -22.12 -15.77
N ALA A 416 -11.52 -22.70 -15.19
CA ALA A 416 -12.60 -23.39 -15.90
C ALA A 416 -13.40 -22.48 -16.84
N ARG A 417 -13.26 -21.15 -16.74
CA ARG A 417 -13.84 -20.20 -17.71
C ARG A 417 -13.26 -20.33 -19.11
N ILE A 418 -12.08 -20.95 -19.23
CA ILE A 418 -11.44 -21.26 -20.51
C ILE A 418 -11.91 -22.62 -21.00
N PRO A 419 -12.75 -22.68 -22.03
CA PRO A 419 -13.18 -23.97 -22.59
C PRO A 419 -12.01 -24.63 -23.33
N CYS A 420 -11.52 -25.76 -22.81
CA CYS A 420 -10.43 -26.54 -23.39
C CYS A 420 -10.58 -28.03 -23.09
N ASP A 421 -9.90 -28.88 -23.88
CA ASP A 421 -9.92 -30.32 -23.71
C ASP A 421 -8.85 -30.86 -22.73
N ASN A 422 -8.02 -29.95 -22.18
CA ASN A 422 -6.95 -30.35 -21.28
C ASN A 422 -7.48 -30.57 -19.86
N VAL A 423 -7.72 -31.82 -19.49
CA VAL A 423 -8.23 -32.23 -18.14
C VAL A 423 -7.33 -31.74 -16.98
N ARG A 424 -6.07 -31.41 -17.24
CA ARG A 424 -5.12 -30.93 -16.21
C ARG A 424 -5.09 -29.41 -16.12
N TRP A 425 -5.81 -28.71 -16.98
CA TRP A 425 -5.71 -27.26 -17.10
C TRP A 425 -5.96 -26.54 -15.76
N GLU A 426 -7.05 -26.87 -15.08
CA GLU A 426 -7.41 -26.21 -13.81
C GLU A 426 -6.32 -26.39 -12.76
N GLN A 427 -5.71 -27.58 -12.66
CA GLN A 427 -4.63 -27.83 -11.71
C GLN A 427 -3.32 -27.13 -12.11
N LEU A 428 -2.99 -27.09 -13.40
CA LEU A 428 -1.81 -26.41 -13.91
C LEU A 428 -1.94 -24.87 -13.70
N PHE A 429 -3.13 -24.34 -13.95
CA PHE A 429 -3.43 -22.93 -13.69
C PHE A 429 -3.34 -22.62 -12.20
N TYR A 430 -3.90 -23.48 -11.35
CA TYR A 430 -3.80 -23.35 -9.89
C TYR A 430 -2.34 -23.27 -9.45
N THR A 431 -1.50 -24.20 -9.90
CA THR A 431 -0.07 -24.22 -9.57
C THR A 431 0.64 -22.95 -10.06
N TRP A 432 0.35 -22.50 -11.28
CA TRP A 432 0.91 -21.28 -11.84
C TRP A 432 0.45 -20.05 -11.07
N PHE A 433 -0.83 -19.97 -10.68
CA PHE A 433 -1.38 -18.84 -9.91
C PHE A 433 -0.75 -18.76 -8.51
N LEU A 434 -0.61 -19.89 -7.84
CA LEU A 434 0.13 -19.95 -6.57
C LEU A 434 1.59 -19.53 -6.74
N SER A 435 2.25 -19.97 -7.80
CA SER A 435 3.63 -19.57 -8.11
C SER A 435 3.76 -18.06 -8.32
N MET A 436 2.81 -17.43 -8.99
CA MET A 436 2.74 -15.98 -9.16
C MET A 436 2.65 -15.26 -7.80
N VAL A 437 1.74 -15.69 -6.93
CA VAL A 437 1.57 -15.08 -5.61
C VAL A 437 2.75 -15.36 -4.68
N ALA A 438 3.32 -16.57 -4.72
CA ALA A 438 4.53 -16.93 -3.96
C ALA A 438 5.71 -16.03 -4.35
N HIS A 439 5.83 -15.75 -5.64
CA HIS A 439 6.86 -14.86 -6.16
C HIS A 439 6.64 -13.41 -5.70
N TRP A 440 5.39 -12.93 -5.70
CA TRP A 440 5.02 -11.64 -5.13
C TRP A 440 5.37 -11.51 -3.64
N GLN A 441 5.22 -12.59 -2.87
CA GLN A 441 5.62 -12.64 -1.46
C GLN A 441 7.14 -12.78 -1.26
N GLY A 442 7.92 -13.02 -2.32
CA GLY A 442 9.36 -13.26 -2.23
C GLY A 442 9.74 -14.55 -1.50
N ARG A 443 8.86 -15.58 -1.55
CA ARG A 443 9.10 -16.88 -0.89
C ARG A 443 10.22 -17.67 -1.54
N ASP A 444 10.36 -17.57 -2.86
CA ASP A 444 11.41 -18.21 -3.61
C ASP A 444 12.43 -17.17 -4.12
N LYS A 445 13.65 -17.28 -3.60
CA LYS A 445 14.78 -16.42 -4.00
C LYS A 445 15.74 -17.13 -4.97
N GLN A 446 15.57 -18.45 -5.17
CA GLN A 446 16.45 -19.25 -5.99
C GLN A 446 15.88 -19.47 -7.39
N HIS A 447 14.55 -19.55 -7.51
CA HIS A 447 13.86 -19.83 -8.76
C HIS A 447 12.85 -18.73 -9.08
N GLY A 448 12.80 -18.34 -10.34
CA GLY A 448 11.71 -17.49 -10.82
C GLY A 448 10.47 -18.31 -11.12
N ASN A 449 9.29 -17.68 -11.20
CA ASN A 449 8.12 -18.34 -11.77
C ASN A 449 8.37 -18.62 -13.25
N SER A 450 8.89 -19.81 -13.54
CA SER A 450 9.30 -20.22 -14.87
C SER A 450 8.14 -20.74 -15.73
N LEU A 451 6.97 -20.99 -15.14
CA LEU A 451 5.76 -21.40 -15.85
C LEU A 451 5.06 -20.21 -16.47
N SER A 452 4.49 -20.40 -17.66
CA SER A 452 3.70 -19.41 -18.36
C SER A 452 2.56 -20.09 -19.10
N PRO A 453 1.28 -19.85 -18.75
CA PRO A 453 0.16 -20.25 -19.58
C PRO A 453 0.26 -19.60 -20.96
N LEU A 454 -0.05 -20.36 -22.01
CA LEU A 454 -0.10 -19.89 -23.39
C LEU A 454 -1.46 -20.30 -23.98
N LEU A 455 -2.34 -19.29 -24.11
CA LEU A 455 -3.70 -19.47 -24.61
C LEU A 455 -3.73 -19.38 -26.12
N VAL A 456 -4.02 -20.48 -26.78
CA VAL A 456 -4.03 -20.59 -28.24
C VAL A 456 -5.47 -20.72 -28.73
N GLY A 457 -5.90 -19.90 -29.68
CA GLY A 457 -7.27 -20.01 -30.21
C GLY A 457 -7.65 -18.85 -31.13
N GLY A 458 -8.82 -18.91 -31.69
CA GLY A 458 -9.31 -17.94 -32.67
C GLY A 458 -9.29 -16.50 -32.15
N GLN A 459 -9.25 -15.55 -33.07
CA GLN A 459 -9.35 -14.14 -32.76
C GLN A 459 -10.72 -13.83 -32.16
N GLY A 460 -10.77 -12.95 -31.15
CA GLY A 460 -12.02 -12.48 -30.53
C GLY A 460 -12.59 -13.43 -29.45
N CYS A 461 -11.98 -14.59 -29.13
CA CYS A 461 -12.50 -15.49 -28.10
C CYS A 461 -12.25 -15.01 -26.65
N GLY A 462 -11.70 -13.82 -26.43
CA GLY A 462 -11.58 -13.21 -25.09
C GLY A 462 -10.27 -13.50 -24.34
N LYS A 463 -9.20 -14.02 -25.01
CA LYS A 463 -7.92 -14.37 -24.39
C LYS A 463 -7.23 -13.22 -23.68
N SER A 464 -7.00 -12.11 -24.38
CA SER A 464 -6.29 -10.93 -23.83
C SER A 464 -7.11 -10.27 -22.71
N THR A 465 -8.45 -10.27 -22.83
CA THR A 465 -9.35 -9.84 -21.75
C THR A 465 -9.20 -10.72 -20.50
N PHE A 466 -9.15 -12.06 -20.68
CA PHE A 466 -8.92 -12.98 -19.56
C PHE A 466 -7.59 -12.71 -18.87
N CYS A 467 -6.52 -12.48 -19.63
CA CYS A 467 -5.21 -12.15 -19.06
C CYS A 467 -5.26 -10.86 -18.23
N PHE A 468 -5.98 -9.85 -18.69
CA PHE A 468 -6.10 -8.57 -18.01
C PHE A 468 -6.89 -8.66 -16.69
N ILE A 469 -8.01 -9.39 -16.68
CA ILE A 469 -8.86 -9.53 -15.49
C ILE A 469 -8.27 -10.45 -14.40
N LEU A 470 -7.11 -11.05 -14.62
CA LEU A 470 -6.42 -11.80 -13.56
C LEU A 470 -5.93 -10.91 -12.44
N LEU A 471 -5.53 -9.66 -12.75
CA LEU A 471 -5.17 -8.69 -11.73
C LEU A 471 -6.41 -7.94 -11.19
N PRO A 472 -6.45 -7.66 -9.89
CA PRO A 472 -7.51 -6.84 -9.32
C PRO A 472 -7.39 -5.39 -9.82
N PRO A 473 -8.49 -4.62 -9.86
CA PRO A 473 -8.49 -3.22 -10.30
C PRO A 473 -7.41 -2.37 -9.63
N ASP A 474 -7.13 -2.58 -8.34
CA ASP A 474 -6.10 -1.87 -7.57
C ASP A 474 -4.68 -2.09 -8.12
N LEU A 475 -4.45 -3.20 -8.82
CA LEU A 475 -3.16 -3.58 -9.38
C LEU A 475 -3.11 -3.52 -10.91
N ASN A 476 -4.17 -3.08 -11.60
CA ASN A 476 -4.22 -3.04 -13.07
C ASN A 476 -3.07 -2.24 -13.70
N LYS A 477 -2.58 -1.20 -13.03
CA LYS A 477 -1.41 -0.43 -13.49
C LYS A 477 -0.10 -1.22 -13.50
N TYR A 478 -0.08 -2.40 -12.89
CA TYR A 478 1.06 -3.33 -12.89
C TYR A 478 0.85 -4.51 -13.84
N TYR A 479 -0.11 -4.41 -14.75
CA TYR A 479 -0.27 -5.26 -15.92
C TYR A 479 0.33 -4.58 -17.15
N THR A 480 0.90 -5.36 -18.05
CA THR A 480 1.26 -4.92 -19.39
C THR A 480 1.13 -6.06 -20.39
N ASP A 481 0.75 -5.74 -21.60
CA ASP A 481 0.74 -6.61 -22.78
C ASP A 481 1.75 -6.16 -23.85
N SER A 482 2.55 -5.17 -23.52
CA SER A 482 3.52 -4.56 -24.43
C SER A 482 4.93 -4.71 -23.89
N ILE A 483 5.67 -5.73 -24.32
CA ILE A 483 7.06 -5.96 -23.99
C ILE A 483 7.92 -6.03 -25.24
N ASP A 484 8.97 -5.21 -25.32
CA ASP A 484 9.94 -5.20 -26.41
C ASP A 484 11.18 -6.04 -26.07
N PHE A 485 11.24 -7.25 -26.59
CA PHE A 485 12.37 -8.15 -26.40
C PHE A 485 13.66 -7.71 -27.11
N SER A 486 13.61 -6.74 -28.03
CA SER A 486 14.79 -6.21 -28.68
C SER A 486 15.65 -5.37 -27.71
N LYS A 487 15.01 -4.73 -26.73
CA LYS A 487 15.63 -3.90 -25.69
C LYS A 487 15.80 -4.70 -24.40
N LYS A 488 16.82 -5.54 -24.37
CA LYS A 488 17.06 -6.50 -23.27
C LYS A 488 17.01 -5.86 -21.88
N ARG A 489 17.62 -4.69 -21.72
CA ARG A 489 17.68 -3.98 -20.44
C ARG A 489 16.29 -3.50 -19.98
N ASP A 490 15.49 -2.98 -20.90
CA ASP A 490 14.15 -2.52 -20.58
C ASP A 490 13.23 -3.70 -20.26
N ALA A 491 13.35 -4.81 -21.01
CA ALA A 491 12.63 -6.05 -20.75
C ALA A 491 12.97 -6.65 -19.37
N GLU A 492 14.25 -6.54 -18.93
CA GLU A 492 14.62 -6.94 -17.57
C GLU A 492 14.03 -6.01 -16.50
N LEU A 493 13.98 -4.69 -16.74
CA LEU A 493 13.32 -3.74 -15.84
C LEU A 493 11.81 -4.01 -15.70
N TYR A 494 11.16 -4.49 -16.75
CA TYR A 494 9.74 -4.86 -16.70
C TYR A 494 9.46 -5.94 -15.64
N LEU A 495 10.41 -6.84 -15.41
CA LEU A 495 10.27 -7.86 -14.36
C LEU A 495 10.10 -7.26 -12.94
N THR A 496 10.61 -6.05 -12.73
CA THR A 496 10.53 -5.36 -11.43
C THR A 496 9.35 -4.40 -11.33
N ARG A 497 8.77 -4.01 -12.48
CA ARG A 497 7.73 -2.97 -12.57
C ARG A 497 6.31 -3.50 -12.70
N PHE A 498 6.17 -4.71 -13.23
CA PHE A 498 4.87 -5.32 -13.48
C PHE A 498 4.68 -6.57 -12.64
N GLY A 499 3.46 -6.84 -12.21
CA GLY A 499 3.07 -8.06 -11.51
C GLY A 499 2.73 -9.19 -12.48
N LEU A 500 2.15 -8.84 -13.63
CA LEU A 500 1.78 -9.77 -14.71
C LEU A 500 2.08 -9.16 -16.07
N ILE A 501 2.80 -9.91 -16.90
CA ILE A 501 3.13 -9.55 -18.28
C ILE A 501 2.41 -10.54 -19.19
N ASN A 502 1.52 -10.03 -20.03
CA ASN A 502 0.94 -10.79 -21.14
C ASN A 502 1.81 -10.62 -22.37
N ILE A 503 2.26 -11.73 -22.95
CA ILE A 503 2.92 -11.74 -24.26
C ILE A 503 1.81 -11.92 -25.28
N ASP A 504 1.19 -10.83 -25.69
CA ASP A 504 0.17 -10.87 -26.71
C ASP A 504 0.80 -11.18 -28.08
N GLU A 505 0.11 -11.94 -28.92
CA GLU A 505 0.62 -12.41 -30.20
C GLU A 505 1.99 -13.12 -30.10
N PHE A 506 2.08 -14.14 -29.23
CA PHE A 506 3.32 -14.91 -28.99
C PHE A 506 3.93 -15.49 -30.28
N ASP A 507 3.13 -15.77 -31.29
CA ASP A 507 3.56 -16.23 -32.62
C ASP A 507 4.49 -15.23 -33.34
N GLN A 508 4.44 -13.94 -32.99
CA GLN A 508 5.33 -12.91 -33.53
C GLN A 508 6.70 -12.86 -32.83
N VAL A 509 6.84 -13.55 -31.70
CA VAL A 509 8.12 -13.63 -30.98
C VAL A 509 9.11 -14.50 -31.74
N SER A 510 10.07 -13.88 -32.41
CA SER A 510 11.08 -14.59 -33.21
C SER A 510 11.83 -15.65 -32.38
N ALA A 511 12.32 -16.71 -33.01
CA ALA A 511 13.07 -17.79 -32.35
C ALA A 511 14.28 -17.28 -31.54
N ARG A 512 14.92 -16.20 -31.98
CA ARG A 512 16.00 -15.50 -31.25
C ARG A 512 15.51 -14.89 -29.93
N HIS A 513 14.35 -14.26 -29.94
CA HIS A 513 13.76 -13.67 -28.76
C HIS A 513 13.16 -14.69 -27.81
N GLN A 514 12.69 -15.86 -28.30
CA GLN A 514 12.27 -16.96 -27.44
C GLN A 514 13.41 -17.47 -26.54
N GLY A 515 14.66 -17.49 -27.01
CA GLY A 515 15.83 -17.79 -26.19
C GLY A 515 16.03 -16.80 -25.04
N PHE A 516 15.85 -15.50 -25.31
CA PHE A 516 15.93 -14.47 -24.27
C PHE A 516 14.74 -14.52 -23.32
N LEU A 517 13.52 -14.79 -23.81
CA LEU A 517 12.34 -14.96 -22.96
C LEU A 517 12.54 -16.13 -21.96
N LYS A 518 13.14 -17.23 -22.37
CA LYS A 518 13.47 -18.35 -21.46
C LYS A 518 14.40 -17.93 -20.33
N HIS A 519 15.36 -17.06 -20.64
CA HIS A 519 16.23 -16.47 -19.62
C HIS A 519 15.44 -15.59 -18.65
N LEU A 520 14.53 -14.74 -19.17
CA LEU A 520 13.67 -13.88 -18.31
C LEU A 520 12.75 -14.72 -17.42
N LEU A 521 12.16 -15.82 -17.94
CA LEU A 521 11.28 -16.70 -17.15
C LEU A 521 11.98 -17.31 -15.94
N GLN A 522 13.27 -17.65 -16.05
CA GLN A 522 14.03 -18.31 -14.99
C GLN A 522 14.68 -17.36 -13.98
N LYS A 523 14.75 -16.06 -14.29
CA LYS A 523 15.48 -15.09 -13.49
C LYS A 523 14.74 -14.80 -12.17
N PRO A 524 15.27 -15.16 -10.99
CA PRO A 524 14.58 -14.94 -9.72
C PRO A 524 14.69 -13.49 -9.22
N VAL A 525 15.81 -12.85 -9.53
CA VAL A 525 16.17 -11.51 -9.12
C VAL A 525 16.75 -10.74 -10.31
N VAL A 526 16.52 -9.46 -10.37
CA VAL A 526 16.98 -8.61 -11.48
C VAL A 526 18.08 -7.69 -10.99
N ASN A 527 19.27 -7.82 -11.57
CA ASN A 527 20.40 -6.94 -11.31
C ASN A 527 20.37 -5.80 -12.34
N VAL A 528 19.90 -4.64 -11.93
CA VAL A 528 19.75 -3.49 -12.83
C VAL A 528 20.44 -2.26 -12.28
N ARG A 529 20.99 -1.49 -13.20
CA ARG A 529 21.41 -0.13 -12.93
C ARG A 529 20.28 0.80 -13.35
N LYS A 530 19.57 1.40 -12.38
CA LYS A 530 18.51 2.37 -12.67
C LYS A 530 19.06 3.54 -13.51
N PRO A 531 18.22 4.21 -14.32
CA PRO A 531 18.64 5.44 -14.98
C PRO A 531 19.22 6.43 -13.96
N HIS A 532 20.39 7.01 -14.29
CA HIS A 532 21.14 7.93 -13.42
C HIS A 532 21.74 7.35 -12.13
N ALA A 533 21.56 6.05 -11.84
CA ALA A 533 22.24 5.40 -10.72
C ALA A 533 23.69 5.07 -11.05
N THR A 534 24.59 5.17 -10.06
CA THR A 534 26.01 4.82 -10.19
C THR A 534 26.25 3.33 -9.96
N GLN A 535 25.40 2.66 -9.17
CA GLN A 535 25.55 1.28 -8.76
C GLN A 535 24.52 0.36 -9.40
N VAL A 536 24.85 -0.93 -9.50
CA VAL A 536 23.93 -2.00 -9.87
C VAL A 536 23.23 -2.45 -8.61
N GLU A 537 21.91 -2.39 -8.62
CA GLU A 537 21.07 -2.85 -7.51
C GLU A 537 20.46 -4.21 -7.84
N SER A 538 20.35 -5.07 -6.83
CA SER A 538 19.59 -6.31 -6.90
C SER A 538 18.14 -6.01 -6.52
N VAL A 539 17.26 -6.01 -7.51
CA VAL A 539 15.86 -5.64 -7.32
C VAL A 539 14.99 -6.89 -7.40
N LYS A 540 13.99 -6.96 -6.53
CA LYS A 540 13.00 -8.02 -6.50
C LYS A 540 12.26 -8.08 -7.84
N ARG A 541 12.10 -9.29 -8.37
CA ARG A 541 11.21 -9.55 -9.49
C ARG A 541 9.79 -9.73 -8.97
N TYR A 542 8.82 -9.09 -9.62
CA TYR A 542 7.38 -9.29 -9.39
C TYR A 542 6.70 -10.02 -10.55
N ALA A 543 7.19 -9.83 -11.78
CA ALA A 543 6.50 -10.29 -12.97
C ALA A 543 6.40 -11.80 -13.09
N SER A 544 5.19 -12.30 -13.26
CA SER A 544 4.89 -13.58 -13.89
C SER A 544 4.41 -13.35 -15.31
N PHE A 545 4.46 -14.41 -16.13
CA PHE A 545 4.09 -14.32 -17.55
C PHE A 545 2.87 -15.15 -17.84
N ILE A 546 2.07 -14.64 -18.76
CA ILE A 546 1.02 -15.34 -19.50
C ILE A 546 1.17 -14.95 -20.97
N ALA A 547 0.67 -15.75 -21.91
CA ALA A 547 0.78 -15.42 -23.31
C ALA A 547 -0.49 -15.82 -24.07
N THR A 548 -0.71 -15.14 -25.21
CA THR A 548 -1.81 -15.45 -26.14
C THR A 548 -1.29 -15.64 -27.55
N SER A 549 -1.96 -16.47 -28.33
CA SER A 549 -1.68 -16.65 -29.77
C SER A 549 -2.93 -17.03 -30.55
N ASN A 550 -2.92 -16.71 -31.83
CA ASN A 550 -3.95 -17.14 -32.78
C ASN A 550 -3.50 -18.38 -33.59
N HIS A 551 -2.23 -18.75 -33.51
CA HIS A 551 -1.63 -19.85 -34.26
C HIS A 551 -1.21 -20.99 -33.32
N THR A 552 -1.12 -22.22 -33.85
CA THR A 552 -0.70 -23.40 -33.08
C THR A 552 0.80 -23.64 -33.16
N ASP A 553 1.47 -23.25 -34.24
CA ASP A 553 2.89 -23.52 -34.48
C ASP A 553 3.79 -22.49 -33.77
N LEU A 554 3.99 -22.67 -32.46
CA LEU A 554 4.53 -21.62 -31.60
C LEU A 554 5.93 -21.89 -31.05
N LEU A 555 6.19 -23.14 -30.67
CA LEU A 555 7.38 -23.48 -29.88
C LEU A 555 8.50 -23.98 -30.82
N GLY A 556 9.51 -23.14 -31.03
CA GLY A 556 10.66 -23.47 -31.87
C GLY A 556 11.72 -24.37 -31.24
N ASP A 557 11.67 -24.57 -29.89
CA ASP A 557 12.63 -25.39 -29.16
C ASP A 557 11.93 -26.40 -28.24
N PRO A 558 11.95 -27.69 -28.57
CA PRO A 558 11.34 -28.72 -27.76
C PRO A 558 11.85 -28.80 -26.31
N SER A 559 13.15 -28.54 -26.10
CA SER A 559 13.78 -28.62 -24.77
C SER A 559 13.29 -27.50 -23.81
N GLY A 560 12.83 -26.40 -24.37
CA GLY A 560 12.32 -25.24 -23.61
C GLY A 560 10.81 -25.26 -23.37
N SER A 561 10.09 -26.19 -23.98
CA SER A 561 8.63 -26.24 -23.98
C SER A 561 8.02 -26.51 -22.59
N ARG A 562 8.76 -27.10 -21.66
CA ARG A 562 8.33 -27.37 -20.27
C ARG A 562 7.89 -26.11 -19.50
N ARG A 563 8.30 -24.92 -19.96
CA ARG A 563 7.96 -23.65 -19.31
C ARG A 563 6.59 -23.11 -19.71
N PHE A 564 6.02 -23.65 -20.78
CA PHE A 564 4.74 -23.20 -21.30
C PHE A 564 3.64 -24.22 -21.00
N ILE A 565 2.49 -23.72 -20.56
CA ILE A 565 1.26 -24.48 -20.41
C ILE A 565 0.39 -24.10 -21.61
N CYS A 566 0.59 -24.80 -22.75
CA CYS A 566 -0.15 -24.52 -23.97
C CYS A 566 -1.55 -25.09 -23.87
N ILE A 567 -2.57 -24.23 -24.09
CA ILE A 567 -3.98 -24.57 -24.02
C ILE A 567 -4.68 -24.09 -25.27
N GLU A 568 -5.33 -25.01 -25.98
CA GLU A 568 -6.20 -24.66 -27.09
C GLU A 568 -7.59 -24.26 -26.58
N VAL A 569 -7.95 -23.01 -26.80
CA VAL A 569 -9.24 -22.43 -26.41
C VAL A 569 -10.28 -22.80 -27.45
N LYS A 570 -11.26 -23.61 -27.08
CA LYS A 570 -12.28 -24.21 -27.99
C LYS A 570 -13.53 -23.34 -28.17
N GLY A 571 -13.64 -22.22 -27.50
CA GLY A 571 -14.83 -21.37 -27.56
C GLY A 571 -14.62 -20.00 -26.95
N MET A 572 -15.70 -19.28 -26.68
CA MET A 572 -15.66 -18.00 -26.00
C MET A 572 -15.32 -18.18 -24.52
N ILE A 573 -14.38 -17.39 -24.03
CA ILE A 573 -14.04 -17.35 -22.59
C ILE A 573 -15.09 -16.50 -21.88
N ASP A 574 -15.60 -17.01 -20.76
CA ASP A 574 -16.57 -16.26 -19.94
C ASP A 574 -15.86 -15.22 -19.07
N ASN A 575 -15.67 -14.03 -19.62
CA ASN A 575 -15.06 -12.91 -18.94
C ASN A 575 -16.07 -12.02 -18.20
N ALA A 576 -17.37 -12.28 -18.34
CA ALA A 576 -18.42 -11.42 -17.79
C ALA A 576 -18.73 -11.70 -16.32
N GLN A 577 -18.45 -12.91 -15.84
CA GLN A 577 -18.68 -13.24 -14.43
C GLN A 577 -17.79 -12.39 -13.50
N PRO A 578 -18.37 -11.83 -12.42
CA PRO A 578 -17.59 -11.08 -11.45
C PRO A 578 -16.54 -11.97 -10.77
N ILE A 579 -15.44 -11.36 -10.39
CA ILE A 579 -14.35 -12.00 -9.64
C ILE A 579 -14.28 -11.39 -8.26
N ASP A 580 -14.40 -12.24 -7.22
CA ASP A 580 -14.11 -11.84 -5.85
C ASP A 580 -12.59 -11.88 -5.62
N TYR A 581 -11.91 -10.80 -6.04
CA TYR A 581 -10.46 -10.71 -5.98
C TYR A 581 -9.90 -10.83 -4.56
N LEU A 582 -10.61 -10.31 -3.56
CA LEU A 582 -10.15 -10.38 -2.19
C LEU A 582 -10.04 -11.83 -1.73
N GLN A 583 -11.07 -12.64 -1.99
CA GLN A 583 -11.08 -14.05 -1.61
C GLN A 583 -10.24 -14.93 -2.56
N LEU A 584 -10.14 -14.57 -3.85
CA LEU A 584 -9.28 -15.27 -4.81
C LEU A 584 -7.81 -15.23 -4.36
N TYR A 585 -7.30 -14.04 -4.02
CA TYR A 585 -5.92 -13.88 -3.56
C TYR A 585 -5.73 -14.34 -2.10
N ALA A 586 -6.76 -14.22 -1.25
CA ALA A 586 -6.74 -14.79 0.10
C ALA A 586 -6.60 -16.32 0.07
N GLN A 587 -7.25 -17.00 -0.88
CA GLN A 587 -7.07 -18.44 -1.13
C GLN A 587 -5.62 -18.78 -1.45
N ALA A 588 -5.01 -18.05 -2.39
CA ALA A 588 -3.62 -18.30 -2.78
C ALA A 588 -2.65 -18.09 -1.60
N VAL A 589 -2.85 -17.02 -0.83
CA VAL A 589 -2.03 -16.74 0.37
C VAL A 589 -2.23 -17.82 1.43
N ALA A 590 -3.46 -18.28 1.68
CA ALA A 590 -3.76 -19.36 2.62
C ALA A 590 -3.12 -20.68 2.19
N ALA A 591 -3.24 -21.08 0.92
CA ALA A 591 -2.63 -22.26 0.36
C ALA A 591 -1.09 -22.23 0.52
N LEU A 592 -0.46 -21.12 0.21
CA LEU A 592 0.97 -20.92 0.39
C LEU A 592 1.40 -20.93 1.88
N ASN A 593 0.57 -20.43 2.78
CA ASN A 593 0.82 -20.51 4.22
C ASN A 593 0.69 -21.94 4.77
N ASN A 594 -0.13 -22.77 4.13
CA ASN A 594 -0.27 -24.19 4.40
C ASN A 594 0.81 -25.03 3.70
N ASN A 595 1.83 -24.40 3.09
CA ASN A 595 2.92 -25.03 2.37
C ASN A 595 2.46 -25.86 1.16
N GLU A 596 1.37 -25.47 0.51
CA GLU A 596 0.98 -26.11 -0.76
C GLU A 596 2.04 -25.83 -1.83
N ARG A 597 2.28 -26.86 -2.65
CA ARG A 597 3.27 -26.83 -3.72
C ARG A 597 2.84 -25.90 -4.86
N TYR A 598 3.72 -25.03 -5.27
CA TYR A 598 3.50 -24.05 -6.34
C TYR A 598 4.46 -24.21 -7.54
N TRP A 599 5.03 -25.38 -7.70
CA TRP A 599 5.91 -25.76 -8.84
C TRP A 599 5.53 -27.13 -9.38
N LEU A 600 5.93 -27.44 -10.62
CA LEU A 600 5.73 -28.75 -11.21
C LEU A 600 6.84 -29.72 -10.77
N THR A 601 6.50 -30.99 -10.56
CA THR A 601 7.49 -32.05 -10.39
C THR A 601 8.14 -32.36 -11.73
N HIS A 602 9.25 -33.09 -11.72
CA HIS A 602 9.93 -33.52 -12.94
C HIS A 602 9.00 -34.37 -13.87
N GLU A 603 8.19 -35.25 -13.29
CA GLU A 603 7.22 -36.07 -14.03
C GLU A 603 6.13 -35.19 -14.67
N GLU A 604 5.63 -34.19 -13.95
CA GLU A 604 4.66 -33.22 -14.46
C GLU A 604 5.26 -32.36 -15.57
N GLU A 605 6.54 -31.96 -15.46
CA GLU A 605 7.26 -31.23 -16.51
C GLU A 605 7.38 -32.09 -17.79
N VAL A 606 7.76 -33.36 -17.66
CA VAL A 606 7.84 -34.31 -18.79
C VAL A 606 6.48 -34.47 -19.45
N SER A 607 5.43 -34.69 -18.66
CA SER A 607 4.06 -34.79 -19.17
C SER A 607 3.60 -33.53 -19.88
N GLN A 608 4.00 -32.34 -19.36
CA GLN A 608 3.70 -31.05 -19.99
C GLN A 608 4.44 -30.88 -21.32
N MET A 609 5.69 -31.31 -21.39
CA MET A 609 6.45 -31.30 -22.64
C MET A 609 5.77 -32.16 -23.72
N GLN A 610 5.26 -33.35 -23.35
CA GLN A 610 4.50 -34.21 -24.26
C GLN A 610 3.21 -33.53 -24.74
N ALA A 611 2.43 -32.93 -23.84
CA ALA A 611 1.23 -32.18 -24.20
C ALA A 611 1.52 -31.02 -25.15
N ASN A 612 2.68 -30.39 -25.01
CA ASN A 612 3.11 -29.28 -25.86
C ASN A 612 3.61 -29.73 -27.28
N GLU A 613 3.76 -31.01 -27.54
CA GLU A 613 4.20 -31.47 -28.88
C GLU A 613 3.25 -31.01 -30.00
N ALA A 614 1.95 -30.87 -29.70
CA ALA A 614 0.96 -30.38 -30.66
C ALA A 614 1.16 -28.89 -31.05
N PHE A 615 1.90 -28.14 -30.23
CA PHE A 615 2.16 -26.71 -30.44
C PHE A 615 3.59 -26.39 -30.88
N GLN A 616 4.36 -27.45 -31.25
CA GLN A 616 5.72 -27.27 -31.75
C GLN A 616 5.71 -26.89 -33.22
N GLN A 617 6.54 -25.91 -33.57
CA GLN A 617 6.79 -25.56 -34.94
C GLN A 617 7.36 -26.79 -35.66
N ARG A 618 6.67 -27.23 -36.70
CA ARG A 618 7.24 -28.27 -37.57
C ARG A 618 8.28 -27.61 -38.49
N PRO A 619 9.52 -28.04 -38.45
CA PRO A 619 10.52 -27.52 -39.36
C PRO A 619 10.10 -27.80 -40.81
N LEU A 620 10.17 -26.79 -41.67
CA LEU A 620 9.76 -26.89 -43.07
C LEU A 620 10.38 -28.07 -43.82
N PHE A 621 11.56 -28.50 -43.39
CA PHE A 621 12.20 -29.68 -43.96
C PHE A 621 11.45 -31.00 -43.68
N GLU A 622 10.62 -31.07 -42.65
CA GLU A 622 9.79 -32.25 -42.35
C GLU A 622 8.69 -32.38 -43.38
N ASP A 623 7.97 -31.31 -43.67
CA ASP A 623 6.90 -31.31 -44.69
C ASP A 623 7.49 -31.58 -46.09
N LEU A 624 8.62 -30.92 -46.41
CA LEU A 624 9.33 -31.14 -47.65
C LEU A 624 9.84 -32.59 -47.78
N PHE A 625 10.29 -33.19 -46.67
CA PHE A 625 10.69 -34.59 -46.70
C PHE A 625 9.53 -35.50 -47.10
N PHE A 626 8.38 -35.38 -46.44
CA PHE A 626 7.21 -36.21 -46.79
C PHE A 626 6.60 -35.88 -48.16
N GLN A 627 6.84 -34.68 -48.66
CA GLN A 627 6.43 -34.31 -50.02
C GLN A 627 7.26 -35.04 -51.09
N TYR A 628 8.59 -35.11 -50.91
CA TYR A 628 9.51 -35.61 -51.96
C TYR A 628 10.08 -36.99 -51.64
N TYR A 629 9.99 -37.46 -50.39
CA TYR A 629 10.53 -38.72 -49.93
C TYR A 629 9.55 -39.48 -49.00
N ARG A 630 9.72 -40.80 -48.92
CA ARG A 630 9.07 -41.63 -47.92
C ARG A 630 10.04 -42.68 -47.38
N PRO A 631 9.79 -43.26 -46.18
CA PRO A 631 10.49 -44.41 -45.68
C PRO A 631 10.37 -45.58 -46.67
N ALA A 632 11.47 -46.28 -46.93
CA ALA A 632 11.44 -47.52 -47.72
C ALA A 632 10.77 -48.67 -46.96
N SER A 633 9.86 -49.39 -47.58
CA SER A 633 9.25 -50.59 -47.03
C SER A 633 10.24 -51.75 -46.95
N HIS A 634 9.87 -52.85 -46.29
CA HIS A 634 10.78 -53.96 -45.99
C HIS A 634 11.33 -54.70 -47.22
N LYS A 635 10.74 -54.50 -48.41
CA LYS A 635 11.09 -55.20 -49.65
C LYS A 635 11.47 -54.25 -50.81
N GLU A 636 11.56 -52.98 -50.57
CA GLU A 636 11.88 -52.00 -51.64
C GLU A 636 13.38 -51.65 -51.62
N GLU A 637 13.96 -51.58 -52.82
CA GLU A 637 15.30 -51.04 -53.04
C GLU A 637 15.17 -49.52 -53.01
N GLY A 638 15.55 -48.86 -51.88
CA GLY A 638 15.58 -47.44 -51.69
C GLY A 638 16.95 -46.84 -51.94
N LEU A 639 16.98 -45.55 -52.15
CA LEU A 639 18.23 -44.76 -52.23
C LEU A 639 18.92 -44.72 -50.84
N LYS A 640 20.23 -45.05 -50.84
CA LYS A 640 21.07 -45.03 -49.64
C LYS A 640 21.87 -43.72 -49.66
N ILE A 641 21.37 -42.69 -48.98
CA ILE A 641 21.95 -41.36 -49.01
C ILE A 641 22.05 -40.77 -47.61
N SER A 642 22.99 -39.87 -47.39
CA SER A 642 23.21 -39.20 -46.10
C SER A 642 22.15 -38.16 -45.80
N ALA A 643 22.00 -37.81 -44.54
CA ALA A 643 21.07 -36.72 -44.12
C ALA A 643 21.39 -35.40 -44.84
N GLY A 644 22.66 -35.10 -45.05
CA GLY A 644 23.09 -33.89 -45.76
C GLY A 644 22.66 -33.89 -47.23
N GLU A 645 22.82 -35.04 -47.90
CA GLU A 645 22.43 -35.19 -49.31
C GLU A 645 20.90 -35.13 -49.47
N ILE A 646 20.11 -35.74 -48.58
CA ILE A 646 18.65 -35.60 -48.58
C ILE A 646 18.29 -34.14 -48.41
N TYR A 647 18.91 -33.46 -47.44
CA TYR A 647 18.63 -32.08 -47.11
C TYR A 647 18.93 -31.10 -48.27
N LEU A 648 20.06 -31.28 -48.96
CA LEU A 648 20.41 -30.52 -50.15
C LEU A 648 19.48 -30.85 -51.32
N SER A 649 19.06 -32.10 -51.48
CA SER A 649 18.09 -32.48 -52.48
C SER A 649 16.71 -31.84 -52.26
N LEU A 650 16.25 -31.80 -51.00
CA LEU A 650 15.03 -31.09 -50.62
C LEU A 650 15.10 -29.59 -51.00
N GLN A 651 16.23 -28.98 -50.72
CA GLN A 651 16.46 -27.58 -51.07
C GLN A 651 16.43 -27.36 -52.60
N LYS A 652 17.04 -28.24 -53.35
CA LYS A 652 17.08 -28.17 -54.82
C LYS A 652 15.70 -28.39 -55.43
N LYS A 653 14.93 -29.37 -54.91
CA LYS A 653 13.62 -29.75 -55.46
C LYS A 653 12.54 -28.73 -55.11
N SER A 654 12.56 -28.19 -53.89
CA SER A 654 11.56 -27.24 -53.43
C SER A 654 11.84 -25.80 -53.86
N GLY A 655 13.08 -25.46 -54.25
CA GLY A 655 13.53 -24.10 -54.48
C GLY A 655 13.66 -23.26 -53.24
N VAL A 656 13.39 -23.83 -52.06
CA VAL A 656 13.42 -23.13 -50.75
C VAL A 656 14.82 -23.23 -50.14
N LYS A 657 15.38 -22.12 -49.73
CA LYS A 657 16.68 -22.05 -49.06
C LYS A 657 16.55 -22.53 -47.63
N LEU A 658 17.03 -23.73 -47.34
CA LEU A 658 17.05 -24.30 -45.98
C LEU A 658 18.39 -23.97 -45.28
N PRO A 659 18.38 -23.46 -44.01
CA PRO A 659 19.62 -23.17 -43.28
C PRO A 659 20.46 -24.41 -43.03
N MET A 660 21.73 -24.40 -43.43
CA MET A 660 22.65 -25.54 -43.23
C MET A 660 22.89 -25.93 -41.77
N SER A 661 22.66 -24.99 -40.84
CA SER A 661 22.67 -25.29 -39.39
C SER A 661 21.63 -26.34 -38.96
N ASN A 662 20.58 -26.52 -39.74
CA ASN A 662 19.49 -27.47 -39.45
C ASN A 662 19.76 -28.91 -39.91
N VAL A 663 20.85 -29.19 -40.62
CA VAL A 663 21.19 -30.57 -41.11
C VAL A 663 21.30 -31.55 -39.94
N SER A 664 21.87 -31.17 -38.81
CA SER A 664 21.96 -32.03 -37.62
C SER A 664 20.59 -32.29 -36.99
N VAL A 665 19.69 -31.31 -37.04
CA VAL A 665 18.30 -31.43 -36.57
C VAL A 665 17.54 -32.37 -37.51
N PHE A 666 17.73 -32.21 -38.82
CA PHE A 666 17.16 -33.06 -39.85
C PHE A 666 17.61 -34.52 -39.70
N GLY A 667 18.89 -34.77 -39.42
CA GLY A 667 19.40 -36.11 -39.13
C GLY A 667 18.73 -36.76 -37.90
N ARG A 668 18.41 -35.97 -36.85
CA ARG A 668 17.64 -36.45 -35.68
C ARG A 668 16.20 -36.78 -36.05
N PHE A 669 15.57 -35.94 -36.87
CA PHE A 669 14.23 -36.18 -37.41
C PHE A 669 14.17 -37.51 -38.22
N LEU A 670 15.10 -37.73 -39.15
CA LEU A 670 15.17 -38.98 -39.95
C LEU A 670 15.30 -40.20 -39.03
N LYS A 671 16.02 -40.09 -37.93
CA LYS A 671 16.11 -41.14 -36.92
C LYS A 671 14.79 -41.36 -36.16
N LYS A 672 14.11 -40.26 -35.78
CA LYS A 672 12.83 -40.26 -35.04
C LYS A 672 11.71 -40.95 -35.84
N ILE A 673 11.64 -40.75 -37.15
CA ILE A 673 10.66 -41.39 -38.04
C ILE A 673 11.00 -42.83 -38.37
N GLY A 674 12.03 -43.40 -37.72
CA GLY A 674 12.35 -44.82 -37.83
C GLY A 674 12.96 -45.26 -39.15
N LEU A 675 13.62 -44.34 -39.92
CA LEU A 675 14.30 -44.72 -41.15
C LEU A 675 15.41 -45.76 -40.91
N LYS A 676 15.44 -46.80 -41.70
CA LYS A 676 16.56 -47.78 -41.70
C LYS A 676 17.86 -47.06 -41.99
N THR A 677 18.88 -47.36 -41.20
CA THR A 677 20.20 -46.79 -41.37
C THR A 677 21.24 -47.85 -41.63
N GLN A 678 22.22 -47.53 -42.46
CA GLN A 678 23.41 -48.32 -42.72
C GLN A 678 24.65 -47.46 -42.43
N LEU A 679 25.61 -48.00 -41.67
CA LEU A 679 26.89 -47.34 -41.46
C LEU A 679 27.80 -47.59 -42.68
N ALA A 680 28.34 -46.56 -43.27
CA ALA A 680 29.30 -46.61 -44.37
C ALA A 680 30.55 -45.82 -44.00
N SER A 681 31.63 -45.95 -44.73
CA SER A 681 32.88 -45.19 -44.52
C SER A 681 32.74 -43.67 -44.54
N ARG A 682 31.70 -43.18 -45.20
CA ARG A 682 31.33 -41.73 -45.28
C ARG A 682 30.29 -41.26 -44.25
N GLY A 683 29.94 -42.11 -43.28
CA GLY A 683 28.96 -41.76 -42.23
C GLY A 683 27.67 -42.60 -42.32
N ARG A 684 26.61 -42.11 -41.63
CA ARG A 684 25.31 -42.80 -41.57
C ARG A 684 24.48 -42.51 -42.82
N LEU A 685 24.10 -43.55 -43.55
CA LEU A 685 23.19 -43.48 -44.69
C LEU A 685 21.77 -43.88 -44.27
N TYR A 686 20.78 -43.22 -44.84
CA TYR A 686 19.35 -43.45 -44.62
C TYR A 686 18.75 -44.07 -45.87
N LEU A 687 17.87 -45.04 -45.70
CA LEU A 687 17.17 -45.72 -46.80
C LEU A 687 15.83 -45.00 -47.03
N VAL A 688 15.73 -44.30 -48.17
CA VAL A 688 14.57 -43.50 -48.55
C VAL A 688 14.14 -43.83 -49.98
N VAL A 689 12.85 -43.68 -50.27
CA VAL A 689 12.29 -43.76 -51.61
C VAL A 689 11.82 -42.37 -52.01
N GLU A 690 12.18 -41.97 -53.21
CA GLU A 690 11.75 -40.75 -53.81
C GLU A 690 10.32 -40.89 -54.32
N LYS A 691 9.47 -39.89 -54.08
CA LYS A 691 8.08 -39.84 -54.54
C LYS A 691 7.99 -39.24 -55.94
#